data_2ede55107342e33bc03b56881544b5ae
#
_entry.id   2ede55107342e33bc03b56881544b5ae
#
_cell.length_a   1.000
_cell.length_b   1.000
_cell.length_c   1.000
_cell.angle_alpha   90.00
_cell.angle_beta   90.00
_cell.angle_gamma   90.00
#
_symmetry.space_group_name_H-M   'P 1'
#
loop_
_entity.id
_entity.type
_entity.pdbx_description
1 polymer ?
#
loop_
_entity_poly.entity_id
_entity_poly.type
_entity_poly.pdbx_seq_one_letter_code
_entity_poly.pdbx_strand_id
1 'polypeptide(L)'
;MSRSSLWLSLVLISTHVGAAPSDSTPLPPSPVGSPAPVPAPMPADAPAPALSQPPELIERSANWAQTLERIASGVVTIQIDGARAFDTEWNTTAQATGFVIDAKRGLILTNRHVVTPGPVTAQAIFQNREEVQLFPVYRDPVHDFGIYHYDPSKLRFIKPAELPLYPAGAVIGREIRVVGNDAGEQLSILAGTLARLDREAPEYGYGKYNDFNTFYYQAASGTSGGSSGSPVIDIQGRVVALNAGGATGAASSFYLPLQAVTRALKYIDAGKAVPRGTLETVFKYTPYDELRRLGLDAGTEARMRAAYPKLTGMLVVDEVQPGSAADGVLSPGDILVAIDGKPVPEFFALEDVLDNHVGREINVEVLRGDQALHHALAVESLGAITADEYIEFGEAVVHTLSYQQARHYNLPIKGVYVANPGYVFGSAGIPHGALISSFDGRKMETLADFEAALAGLADGARATVRYVTLEDPRTTQLKVIRMDRRWFPARKCKRDDTLGIWPCVGLAAGPVAPALEPASTEYGKTGDARIDRLAPSLVTITFDMPYSVSGVTEKNYHGTGVIVDTKRGLVVIDRNTVPLAMGDVRITFNGTVEVPGKVEFIHPLHNLAVVSYDPRLIGDTPVRAATFVTKELSAGDDVWVVGQRSDSKVMSERTQVASVDPVSFPLSRTLRFRDSNLEAINLVNAPADLDGVIANDKGDVLALWSSFAFETQRELEQVNRGIPADLVTEMINAVSNRRQLYSFEAEFDVDSLAEARKFGLTDAWVKRFEAHDGQRRQVLSIDRLVAGTPAAVQLEPGDLLLAIDGTIVNRFREVERAVQKPEVAVTVWRDGAEKTLQMKTVALDGRGIDRVVIWAGATLQAPHRAMAVQRGIAPSGVFVSFFFYGSPATHYGLYAGRRIIEVDGQPTPDLDAFLKAVGGKPDRASLRLKTLSWN
;
A
#
# COMPACT_ATOMS: atom_id res chain seq x y z
N MET A 1 -1.76 -42.88 3.28
CA MET A 1 -2.06 -41.99 4.42
C MET A 1 -1.80 -40.60 3.94
N SER A 2 -2.88 -39.92 3.57
CA SER A 2 -2.90 -38.59 2.93
C SER A 2 -2.61 -37.52 3.95
N ARG A 3 -1.74 -36.58 3.61
CA ARG A 3 -1.66 -35.25 4.25
C ARG A 3 -1.84 -34.21 3.16
N SER A 4 -3.01 -33.63 3.16
CA SER A 4 -3.38 -32.45 2.36
C SER A 4 -2.66 -31.24 2.93
N SER A 5 -1.86 -30.57 2.12
CA SER A 5 -1.27 -29.26 2.44
C SER A 5 -2.22 -28.18 1.94
N LEU A 6 -2.92 -27.51 2.85
CA LEU A 6 -3.64 -26.28 2.56
C LEU A 6 -2.64 -25.13 2.36
N TRP A 7 -2.63 -24.54 1.19
CA TRP A 7 -1.98 -23.26 0.93
C TRP A 7 -2.97 -22.14 1.28
N LEU A 8 -2.64 -21.38 2.31
CA LEU A 8 -3.34 -20.14 2.65
C LEU A 8 -2.74 -19.02 1.80
N SER A 9 -3.52 -18.55 0.82
CA SER A 9 -3.22 -17.31 0.11
C SER A 9 -3.55 -16.13 1.05
N LEU A 10 -2.53 -15.37 1.45
CA LEU A 10 -2.69 -14.15 2.23
C LEU A 10 -3.24 -13.06 1.31
N VAL A 11 -4.54 -12.81 1.39
CA VAL A 11 -5.18 -11.64 0.81
C VAL A 11 -4.91 -10.45 1.73
N LEU A 12 -4.16 -9.47 1.24
CA LEU A 12 -4.04 -8.15 1.87
C LEU A 12 -5.40 -7.44 1.80
N ILE A 13 -6.13 -7.47 2.90
CA ILE A 13 -7.36 -6.71 3.05
C ILE A 13 -6.98 -5.26 3.35
N SER A 14 -7.14 -4.41 2.36
CA SER A 14 -7.22 -2.96 2.58
C SER A 14 -8.51 -2.68 3.33
N THR A 15 -8.42 -2.29 4.59
CA THR A 15 -9.57 -1.85 5.37
C THR A 15 -10.12 -0.53 4.82
N HIS A 16 -11.08 -0.63 3.93
CA HIS A 16 -12.03 0.46 3.73
C HIS A 16 -13.01 0.37 4.90
N VAL A 17 -13.11 1.43 5.67
CA VAL A 17 -14.21 1.63 6.60
C VAL A 17 -15.47 1.90 5.76
N GLY A 18 -16.14 0.83 5.39
CA GLY A 18 -17.49 0.83 4.87
C GLY A 18 -18.38 0.25 5.96
N ALA A 19 -19.48 0.92 6.23
CA ALA A 19 -20.50 0.47 7.17
C ALA A 19 -20.88 -0.98 6.91
N ALA A 20 -20.89 -1.80 7.95
CA ALA A 20 -21.31 -3.19 7.90
C ALA A 20 -22.76 -3.30 7.42
N PRO A 21 -23.10 -4.21 6.52
CA PRO A 21 -24.48 -4.59 6.30
C PRO A 21 -24.93 -5.47 7.47
N SER A 22 -26.05 -5.12 8.05
CA SER A 22 -26.75 -5.94 9.05
C SER A 22 -27.15 -7.28 8.41
N ASP A 23 -26.56 -8.37 8.88
CA ASP A 23 -27.04 -9.71 8.60
C ASP A 23 -28.45 -9.86 9.23
N SER A 24 -29.48 -9.81 8.42
CA SER A 24 -30.82 -10.24 8.77
C SER A 24 -31.02 -11.68 8.29
N THR A 25 -30.71 -12.63 9.17
CA THR A 25 -31.28 -13.97 9.06
C THR A 25 -32.79 -13.90 9.32
N PRO A 26 -33.65 -14.46 8.48
CA PRO A 26 -35.09 -14.43 8.74
C PRO A 26 -35.44 -15.38 9.91
N LEU A 27 -36.02 -14.83 10.95
CA LEU A 27 -36.67 -15.57 12.00
C LEU A 27 -37.97 -16.19 11.46
N PRO A 28 -38.39 -17.36 11.95
CA PRO A 28 -39.64 -17.99 11.50
C PRO A 28 -40.87 -17.16 11.97
N PRO A 29 -41.99 -17.19 11.23
CA PRO A 29 -43.15 -16.35 11.51
C PRO A 29 -43.80 -16.76 12.81
N SER A 30 -43.97 -15.77 13.72
CA SER A 30 -44.83 -15.88 14.91
C SER A 30 -46.30 -15.76 14.52
N PRO A 31 -47.21 -16.41 15.25
CA PRO A 31 -48.63 -16.44 14.91
C PRO A 31 -49.31 -15.08 15.04
N VAL A 32 -50.18 -14.81 14.09
CA VAL A 32 -51.01 -13.60 13.98
C VAL A 32 -51.88 -13.43 15.23
N GLY A 33 -51.55 -12.44 16.07
CA GLY A 33 -52.46 -11.97 17.11
C GLY A 33 -53.35 -10.82 16.59
N SER A 34 -54.60 -10.85 16.92
CA SER A 34 -55.62 -9.87 16.55
C SER A 34 -55.24 -8.41 16.84
N PRO A 35 -55.69 -7.45 16.02
CA PRO A 35 -55.33 -6.06 16.21
C PRO A 35 -55.95 -5.46 17.48
N ALA A 36 -55.13 -4.78 18.25
CA ALA A 36 -55.56 -3.97 19.37
C ALA A 36 -56.36 -2.73 18.89
N PRO A 37 -57.33 -2.24 19.61
CA PRO A 37 -58.17 -1.13 19.19
C PRO A 37 -57.37 0.18 19.11
N VAL A 38 -57.58 0.92 18.01
CA VAL A 38 -57.03 2.25 17.78
C VAL A 38 -57.50 3.22 18.86
N PRO A 39 -56.61 3.94 19.57
CA PRO A 39 -57.05 4.99 20.48
C PRO A 39 -57.69 6.14 19.72
N ALA A 40 -58.81 6.66 20.27
CA ALA A 40 -59.49 7.81 19.73
C ALA A 40 -58.60 9.08 19.66
N PRO A 41 -58.82 9.97 18.69
CA PRO A 41 -58.00 11.19 18.61
C PRO A 41 -58.25 12.07 19.84
N MET A 42 -57.19 12.47 20.47
CA MET A 42 -57.19 13.48 21.54
C MET A 42 -57.55 14.86 20.93
N PRO A 43 -58.33 15.68 21.65
CA PRO A 43 -58.65 17.00 21.18
C PRO A 43 -57.39 17.88 21.09
N ALA A 44 -57.24 18.57 19.93
CA ALA A 44 -56.28 19.63 19.76
C ALA A 44 -56.76 20.79 20.63
N ASP A 45 -55.86 21.44 21.34
CA ASP A 45 -55.92 22.62 22.20
C ASP A 45 -55.75 22.38 23.69
N ALA A 46 -54.54 21.97 24.08
CA ALA A 46 -53.93 22.44 25.32
C ALA A 46 -52.48 22.83 25.00
N PRO A 47 -52.00 24.02 25.32
CA PRO A 47 -50.61 24.40 25.17
C PRO A 47 -49.80 23.47 26.07
N ALA A 48 -48.79 22.80 25.46
CA ALA A 48 -47.84 22.03 26.23
C ALA A 48 -47.22 22.92 27.32
N PRO A 49 -47.15 22.44 28.58
CA PRO A 49 -46.48 23.22 29.61
C PRO A 49 -45.04 23.45 29.18
N ALA A 50 -44.67 24.71 29.04
CA ALA A 50 -43.28 25.09 28.82
C ALA A 50 -42.48 24.52 30.01
N LEU A 51 -41.69 23.48 29.75
CA LEU A 51 -40.69 23.02 30.67
C LEU A 51 -39.68 24.13 30.86
N SER A 52 -39.96 25.05 31.81
CA SER A 52 -38.95 26.01 32.24
C SER A 52 -37.81 25.22 32.84
N GLN A 53 -36.68 25.17 32.14
CA GLN A 53 -35.46 24.61 32.68
C GLN A 53 -35.13 25.33 33.99
N PRO A 54 -34.65 24.62 35.02
CA PRO A 54 -34.25 25.27 36.25
C PRO A 54 -33.24 26.39 35.98
N PRO A 55 -33.32 27.56 36.63
CA PRO A 55 -32.41 28.68 36.44
C PRO A 55 -30.93 28.29 36.45
N GLU A 56 -30.54 27.34 37.30
CA GLU A 56 -29.19 26.78 37.39
C GLU A 56 -28.71 26.08 36.12
N LEU A 57 -29.58 25.43 35.35
CA LEU A 57 -29.25 24.80 34.11
C LEU A 57 -29.04 25.83 32.96
N ILE A 58 -29.82 26.91 32.98
CA ILE A 58 -29.68 28.03 32.03
C ILE A 58 -28.40 28.79 32.32
N GLU A 59 -28.05 29.05 33.56
CA GLU A 59 -26.83 29.73 33.96
C GLU A 59 -25.57 28.91 33.70
N ARG A 60 -25.60 27.58 33.93
CA ARG A 60 -24.52 26.66 33.52
C ARG A 60 -24.34 26.58 32.01
N SER A 61 -25.40 26.52 31.24
CA SER A 61 -25.34 26.53 29.77
C SER A 61 -24.71 27.82 29.23
N ALA A 62 -25.08 28.97 29.79
CA ALA A 62 -24.51 30.26 29.41
C ALA A 62 -23.00 30.34 29.71
N ASN A 63 -22.56 29.79 30.85
CA ASN A 63 -21.15 29.76 31.24
C ASN A 63 -20.31 28.85 30.35
N TRP A 64 -20.84 27.70 29.90
CA TRP A 64 -20.15 26.87 28.92
C TRP A 64 -20.04 27.53 27.56
N ALA A 65 -21.10 28.16 27.06
CA ALA A 65 -21.10 28.85 25.77
C ALA A 65 -20.01 29.95 25.72
N GLN A 66 -19.93 30.79 26.77
CA GLN A 66 -18.89 31.81 26.87
C GLN A 66 -17.47 31.21 26.91
N THR A 67 -17.27 30.11 27.63
CA THR A 67 -15.98 29.45 27.74
C THR A 67 -15.56 28.88 26.38
N LEU A 68 -16.47 28.19 25.69
CA LEU A 68 -16.21 27.62 24.39
C LEU A 68 -15.89 28.67 23.32
N GLU A 69 -16.64 29.78 23.30
CA GLU A 69 -16.38 30.89 22.41
C GLU A 69 -14.96 31.50 22.63
N ARG A 70 -14.57 31.64 23.89
CA ARG A 70 -13.25 32.16 24.24
C ARG A 70 -12.09 31.26 23.81
N ILE A 71 -12.20 29.92 23.96
CA ILE A 71 -11.10 29.01 23.70
C ILE A 71 -11.06 28.51 22.24
N ALA A 72 -12.15 28.63 21.51
CA ALA A 72 -12.31 28.09 20.16
C ALA A 72 -11.17 28.50 19.21
N SER A 73 -10.69 29.77 19.30
CA SER A 73 -9.59 30.25 18.47
C SER A 73 -8.24 29.57 18.74
N GLY A 74 -8.10 28.90 19.89
CA GLY A 74 -6.89 28.18 20.29
C GLY A 74 -6.92 26.69 19.97
N VAL A 75 -8.05 26.16 19.50
CA VAL A 75 -8.17 24.74 19.08
C VAL A 75 -8.02 24.67 17.55
N VAL A 76 -7.17 23.76 17.10
CA VAL A 76 -6.83 23.64 15.69
C VAL A 76 -7.06 22.24 15.16
N THR A 77 -7.40 22.13 13.87
CA THR A 77 -7.30 20.89 13.13
C THR A 77 -5.84 20.71 12.73
N ILE A 78 -5.27 19.55 13.03
CA ILE A 78 -3.94 19.16 12.55
C ILE A 78 -4.13 18.16 11.41
N GLN A 79 -3.58 18.48 10.25
CA GLN A 79 -3.46 17.54 9.13
C GLN A 79 -2.02 17.05 9.08
N ILE A 80 -1.85 15.72 8.99
CA ILE A 80 -0.55 15.08 8.96
C ILE A 80 -0.41 14.15 7.76
N ASP A 81 0.80 14.17 7.19
CA ASP A 81 1.25 13.25 6.17
C ASP A 81 2.50 12.53 6.66
N GLY A 82 2.36 11.27 7.07
CA GLY A 82 3.45 10.37 7.44
C GLY A 82 4.11 9.83 6.18
N ALA A 83 5.22 10.42 5.77
CA ALA A 83 5.84 10.17 4.47
C ALA A 83 6.55 8.81 4.37
N ARG A 84 6.89 8.20 5.49
CA ARG A 84 7.60 6.91 5.57
C ARG A 84 7.04 6.10 6.73
N ALA A 85 6.92 4.79 6.52
CA ALA A 85 6.71 3.86 7.61
C ALA A 85 7.91 3.91 8.57
N PHE A 86 7.66 3.99 9.86
CA PHE A 86 8.70 4.07 10.88
C PHE A 86 8.14 3.62 12.23
N ASP A 87 8.89 2.81 12.97
CA ASP A 87 8.48 2.24 14.26
C ASP A 87 7.14 1.47 14.11
N THR A 88 6.11 1.91 14.80
CA THR A 88 4.76 1.31 14.76
C THR A 88 3.84 1.96 13.72
N GLU A 89 4.30 3.01 13.04
CA GLU A 89 3.48 3.83 12.16
C GLU A 89 3.72 3.51 10.68
N TRP A 90 2.63 3.51 9.91
CA TRP A 90 2.64 3.36 8.47
C TRP A 90 2.62 4.72 7.75
N ASN A 91 2.86 4.69 6.44
CA ASN A 91 2.56 5.83 5.59
C ASN A 91 1.07 6.15 5.69
N THR A 92 0.73 7.38 6.07
CA THR A 92 -0.65 7.76 6.30
C THR A 92 -0.88 9.25 6.03
N THR A 93 -2.09 9.58 5.62
CA THR A 93 -2.65 10.94 5.69
C THR A 93 -3.80 10.90 6.68
N ALA A 94 -3.73 11.73 7.72
CA ALA A 94 -4.72 11.74 8.78
C ALA A 94 -5.04 13.15 9.26
N GLN A 95 -6.17 13.30 9.95
CA GLN A 95 -6.57 14.51 10.66
C GLN A 95 -6.68 14.22 12.15
N ALA A 96 -6.29 15.20 12.95
CA ALA A 96 -6.34 15.16 14.39
C ALA A 96 -6.64 16.55 14.94
N THR A 97 -6.67 16.67 16.25
CA THR A 97 -6.83 17.94 16.96
C THR A 97 -5.55 18.32 17.68
N GLY A 98 -5.32 19.60 17.85
CA GLY A 98 -4.33 20.16 18.75
C GLY A 98 -4.85 21.46 19.34
N PHE A 99 -4.12 21.99 20.30
CA PHE A 99 -4.49 23.27 20.89
C PHE A 99 -3.26 24.07 21.30
N VAL A 100 -3.40 25.39 21.22
CA VAL A 100 -2.32 26.33 21.51
C VAL A 100 -2.10 26.42 23.02
N ILE A 101 -0.88 26.13 23.46
CA ILE A 101 -0.41 26.25 24.84
C ILE A 101 0.47 27.46 25.07
N ASP A 102 1.05 28.02 24.00
CA ASP A 102 1.82 29.26 24.00
C ASP A 102 1.67 29.93 22.64
N ALA A 103 0.87 30.97 22.55
CA ALA A 103 0.60 31.68 21.29
C ALA A 103 1.78 32.54 20.85
N LYS A 104 2.60 33.01 21.79
CA LYS A 104 3.76 33.85 21.50
C LYS A 104 4.88 33.05 20.84
N ARG A 105 5.14 31.84 21.33
CA ARG A 105 6.11 30.92 20.76
C ARG A 105 5.55 30.02 19.69
N GLY A 106 4.22 30.01 19.51
CA GLY A 106 3.57 29.13 18.54
C GLY A 106 3.61 27.65 18.91
N LEU A 107 3.43 27.29 20.19
CA LEU A 107 3.44 25.91 20.64
C LEU A 107 2.02 25.33 20.67
N ILE A 108 1.86 24.15 20.05
CA ILE A 108 0.63 23.37 20.02
C ILE A 108 0.88 22.01 20.67
N LEU A 109 0.05 21.66 21.65
CA LEU A 109 0.02 20.34 22.27
C LEU A 109 -0.94 19.43 21.53
N THR A 110 -0.52 18.18 21.32
CA THR A 110 -1.33 17.10 20.72
C THR A 110 -0.79 15.73 21.19
N ASN A 111 -1.30 14.64 20.62
CA ASN A 111 -0.79 13.31 20.93
C ASN A 111 0.55 12.98 20.22
N ARG A 112 1.29 12.01 20.78
CA ARG A 112 2.51 11.47 20.17
C ARG A 112 2.25 10.86 18.79
N HIS A 113 1.17 10.07 18.67
CA HIS A 113 0.81 9.46 17.40
C HIS A 113 0.40 10.47 16.33
N VAL A 114 0.09 11.73 16.68
CA VAL A 114 -0.12 12.85 15.76
C VAL A 114 1.20 13.50 15.36
N VAL A 115 2.14 13.65 16.31
CA VAL A 115 3.50 14.17 16.00
C VAL A 115 4.34 13.12 15.28
N THR A 116 4.02 11.87 15.41
CA THR A 116 4.62 10.65 14.85
C THR A 116 6.11 10.45 15.18
N PRO A 117 6.58 9.23 15.38
CA PRO A 117 8.02 8.95 15.59
C PRO A 117 8.85 9.15 14.32
N GLY A 118 8.25 8.95 13.14
CA GLY A 118 8.88 9.01 11.83
C GLY A 118 8.80 10.36 11.12
N PRO A 119 9.22 10.44 9.86
CA PRO A 119 9.11 11.62 9.03
C PRO A 119 7.66 12.05 8.81
N VAL A 120 7.34 13.28 9.15
CA VAL A 120 5.98 13.83 9.03
C VAL A 120 6.01 15.23 8.42
N THR A 121 5.05 15.51 7.58
CA THR A 121 4.67 16.87 7.18
C THR A 121 3.35 17.18 7.85
N ALA A 122 3.26 18.31 8.55
CA ALA A 122 2.07 18.67 9.31
C ALA A 122 1.70 20.14 9.10
N GLN A 123 0.40 20.43 9.18
CA GLN A 123 -0.13 21.79 9.16
C GLN A 123 -1.28 21.93 10.14
N ALA A 124 -1.41 23.10 10.75
CA ALA A 124 -2.55 23.47 11.56
C ALA A 124 -3.52 24.34 10.77
N ILE A 125 -4.80 24.04 10.86
CA ILE A 125 -5.90 24.84 10.32
C ILE A 125 -6.65 25.43 11.52
N PHE A 126 -6.61 26.74 11.63
CA PHE A 126 -7.31 27.50 12.67
C PHE A 126 -8.81 27.62 12.33
N GLN A 127 -9.60 28.03 13.32
CA GLN A 127 -11.05 28.19 13.17
C GLN A 127 -11.47 29.13 12.01
N ASN A 128 -10.70 30.18 11.76
CA ASN A 128 -10.93 31.12 10.66
C ASN A 128 -10.39 30.66 9.31
N ARG A 129 -9.94 29.39 9.21
CA ARG A 129 -9.35 28.77 8.02
C ARG A 129 -7.96 29.28 7.62
N GLU A 130 -7.27 30.01 8.46
CA GLU A 130 -5.84 30.23 8.26
C GLU A 130 -5.07 28.95 8.52
N GLU A 131 -4.12 28.67 7.62
CA GLU A 131 -3.27 27.48 7.66
C GLU A 131 -1.82 27.88 7.96
N VAL A 132 -1.16 27.12 8.81
CA VAL A 132 0.27 27.27 9.10
C VAL A 132 0.95 25.93 9.13
N GLN A 133 2.21 25.90 8.67
CA GLN A 133 3.04 24.71 8.76
C GLN A 133 3.43 24.44 10.21
N LEU A 134 3.46 23.15 10.56
CA LEU A 134 3.89 22.66 11.86
C LEU A 134 5.23 21.94 11.75
N PHE A 135 6.08 22.14 12.78
CA PHE A 135 7.36 21.46 12.96
C PHE A 135 7.35 20.74 14.31
N PRO A 136 7.66 19.43 14.36
CA PRO A 136 7.78 18.71 15.61
C PRO A 136 8.88 19.30 16.50
N VAL A 137 8.55 19.65 17.73
CA VAL A 137 9.52 20.13 18.74
C VAL A 137 9.85 19.02 19.73
N TYR A 138 8.81 18.29 20.14
CA TYR A 138 8.96 17.22 21.10
C TYR A 138 7.93 16.11 20.81
N ARG A 139 8.35 14.89 20.98
CA ARG A 139 7.51 13.72 21.07
C ARG A 139 8.00 12.85 22.22
N ASP A 140 7.09 12.49 23.13
CA ASP A 140 7.50 11.62 24.23
C ASP A 140 7.86 10.22 23.71
N PRO A 141 8.95 9.61 24.17
CA PRO A 141 9.35 8.27 23.71
C PRO A 141 8.31 7.19 24.03
N VAL A 142 7.55 7.35 25.12
CA VAL A 142 6.62 6.36 25.65
C VAL A 142 5.20 6.88 25.72
N HIS A 143 4.94 8.06 26.30
CA HIS A 143 3.59 8.55 26.54
C HIS A 143 3.00 9.26 25.33
N ASP A 144 1.67 9.17 25.19
CA ASP A 144 0.96 9.65 24.01
C ASP A 144 0.75 11.15 23.99
N PHE A 145 1.86 11.93 24.10
CA PHE A 145 1.83 13.36 23.86
C PHE A 145 3.03 13.86 23.07
N GLY A 146 2.83 14.98 22.38
CA GLY A 146 3.88 15.66 21.64
C GLY A 146 3.55 17.13 21.38
N ILE A 147 4.53 17.90 20.96
CA ILE A 147 4.43 19.34 20.80
C ILE A 147 4.92 19.71 19.40
N TYR A 148 4.10 20.45 18.71
CA TYR A 148 4.44 21.14 17.47
C TYR A 148 4.76 22.62 17.71
N HIS A 149 5.54 23.19 16.83
CA HIS A 149 5.78 24.61 16.70
C HIS A 149 5.21 25.11 15.36
N TYR A 150 4.58 26.27 15.35
CA TYR A 150 4.27 27.05 14.16
C TYR A 150 4.84 28.46 14.25
N ASP A 151 5.04 29.15 13.13
CA ASP A 151 5.46 30.54 13.09
C ASP A 151 4.24 31.47 13.30
N PRO A 152 4.11 32.12 14.48
CA PRO A 152 2.97 33.00 14.75
C PRO A 152 2.84 34.18 13.80
N SER A 153 3.93 34.63 13.16
CA SER A 153 3.93 35.76 12.21
C SER A 153 3.17 35.44 10.90
N LYS A 154 2.87 34.15 10.65
CA LYS A 154 2.11 33.70 9.48
C LYS A 154 0.61 33.87 9.67
N LEU A 155 0.12 33.99 10.91
CA LEU A 155 -1.29 34.28 11.20
C LEU A 155 -1.55 35.79 11.04
N ARG A 156 -2.58 36.15 10.27
CA ARG A 156 -2.90 37.54 9.92
C ARG A 156 -4.22 38.00 10.51
N PHE A 157 -5.20 37.13 10.60
CA PHE A 157 -6.59 37.46 10.88
C PHE A 157 -7.11 36.84 12.18
N ILE A 158 -6.38 35.93 12.80
CA ILE A 158 -6.74 35.31 14.07
C ILE A 158 -5.68 35.57 15.14
N LYS A 159 -6.11 35.76 16.37
CA LYS A 159 -5.27 35.71 17.56
C LYS A 159 -5.66 34.49 18.36
N PRO A 160 -4.84 33.41 18.35
CA PRO A 160 -5.19 32.20 19.07
C PRO A 160 -5.26 32.43 20.57
N ALA A 161 -6.27 31.87 21.21
CA ALA A 161 -6.33 31.80 22.66
C ALA A 161 -5.32 30.73 23.17
N GLU A 162 -4.63 31.06 24.24
CA GLU A 162 -3.86 30.07 24.99
C GLU A 162 -4.76 29.29 25.93
N LEU A 163 -4.63 27.97 25.93
CA LEU A 163 -5.35 27.08 26.83
C LEU A 163 -4.43 26.69 28.01
N PRO A 164 -4.64 27.21 29.21
CA PRO A 164 -3.77 26.93 30.35
C PRO A 164 -3.91 25.49 30.84
N LEU A 165 -2.79 24.81 31.05
CA LEU A 165 -2.77 23.45 31.60
C LEU A 165 -3.04 23.47 33.12
N TYR A 166 -3.95 22.62 33.58
CA TYR A 166 -4.36 22.53 34.97
C TYR A 166 -4.51 21.07 35.44
N PRO A 167 -3.40 20.31 35.57
CA PRO A 167 -3.44 18.90 35.95
C PRO A 167 -4.16 18.66 37.30
N ALA A 168 -4.04 19.57 38.27
CA ALA A 168 -4.74 19.47 39.54
C ALA A 168 -6.28 19.56 39.45
N GLY A 169 -6.80 19.99 38.29
CA GLY A 169 -8.21 20.05 38.00
C GLY A 169 -8.85 18.70 37.69
N ALA A 170 -8.06 17.67 37.41
CA ALA A 170 -8.57 16.33 37.16
C ALA A 170 -8.99 15.66 38.48
N VAL A 171 -10.30 15.72 38.78
CA VAL A 171 -10.91 15.08 39.95
C VAL A 171 -12.16 14.29 39.52
N ILE A 172 -12.42 13.18 40.19
CA ILE A 172 -13.63 12.37 39.93
C ILE A 172 -14.89 13.22 40.15
N GLY A 173 -15.85 13.09 39.23
CA GLY A 173 -17.09 13.84 39.25
C GLY A 173 -17.00 15.22 38.58
N ARG A 174 -15.81 15.64 38.11
CA ARG A 174 -15.65 16.91 37.35
C ARG A 174 -16.39 16.85 36.03
N GLU A 175 -17.27 17.81 35.80
CA GLU A 175 -17.84 18.07 34.49
C GLU A 175 -16.79 18.61 33.54
N ILE A 176 -16.68 18.05 32.33
CA ILE A 176 -15.69 18.38 31.34
C ILE A 176 -16.33 18.55 29.96
N ARG A 177 -15.59 19.21 29.05
CA ARG A 177 -15.83 19.17 27.62
C ARG A 177 -14.56 18.75 26.89
N VAL A 178 -14.74 17.88 25.88
CA VAL A 178 -13.71 17.59 24.88
C VAL A 178 -14.02 18.47 23.69
N VAL A 179 -13.07 19.27 23.25
CA VAL A 179 -13.26 20.25 22.17
C VAL A 179 -12.30 19.95 21.03
N GLY A 180 -12.80 19.56 19.89
CA GLY A 180 -11.92 19.18 18.78
C GLY A 180 -12.65 18.82 17.48
N ASN A 181 -12.04 17.99 16.66
CA ASN A 181 -12.51 17.61 15.33
C ASN A 181 -13.06 16.18 15.31
N ASP A 182 -14.01 15.86 16.14
CA ASP A 182 -14.60 14.54 16.21
C ASP A 182 -15.25 14.18 14.85
N ALA A 183 -15.00 12.96 14.38
CA ALA A 183 -15.42 12.50 13.05
C ALA A 183 -14.94 13.38 11.85
N GLY A 184 -13.90 14.20 12.04
CA GLY A 184 -13.42 15.14 11.03
C GLY A 184 -14.27 16.42 10.90
N GLU A 185 -15.29 16.58 11.74
CA GLU A 185 -16.09 17.82 11.83
C GLU A 185 -15.35 18.87 12.62
N GLN A 186 -15.35 20.10 12.12
CA GLN A 186 -14.69 21.20 12.82
C GLN A 186 -15.48 21.61 14.05
N LEU A 187 -14.73 21.72 15.16
CA LEU A 187 -15.16 22.18 16.46
C LEU A 187 -16.39 21.45 16.99
N SER A 188 -16.32 20.13 17.06
CA SER A 188 -17.28 19.35 17.81
C SER A 188 -16.99 19.47 19.31
N ILE A 189 -18.03 19.39 20.11
CA ILE A 189 -17.95 19.53 21.57
C ILE A 189 -18.66 18.34 22.19
N LEU A 190 -17.89 17.52 22.91
CA LEU A 190 -18.41 16.36 23.61
C LEU A 190 -18.49 16.64 25.11
N ALA A 191 -19.65 16.44 25.70
CA ALA A 191 -19.86 16.56 27.13
C ALA A 191 -19.47 15.27 27.85
N GLY A 192 -18.88 15.40 29.02
CA GLY A 192 -18.54 14.25 29.85
C GLY A 192 -18.31 14.59 31.32
N THR A 193 -18.11 13.56 32.14
CA THR A 193 -17.72 13.67 33.53
C THR A 193 -16.58 12.70 33.79
N LEU A 194 -15.52 13.18 34.47
CA LEU A 194 -14.41 12.31 34.84
C LEU A 194 -14.92 11.25 35.84
N ALA A 195 -14.89 10.00 35.41
CA ALA A 195 -15.43 8.88 36.19
C ALA A 195 -14.34 8.12 36.95
N ARG A 196 -13.11 8.05 36.39
CA ARG A 196 -11.98 7.31 36.95
C ARG A 196 -10.66 7.98 36.57
N LEU A 197 -9.66 7.90 37.48
CA LEU A 197 -8.32 8.52 37.26
C LEU A 197 -7.16 7.52 37.32
N ASP A 198 -7.44 6.26 37.53
CA ASP A 198 -6.46 5.19 37.75
C ASP A 198 -6.66 4.01 36.80
N ARG A 199 -7.10 4.29 35.56
CA ARG A 199 -7.26 3.27 34.54
C ARG A 199 -5.92 2.91 33.91
N GLU A 200 -5.76 1.65 33.53
CA GLU A 200 -4.64 1.21 32.68
C GLU A 200 -4.67 1.91 31.31
N ALA A 201 -3.50 2.08 30.71
CA ALA A 201 -3.37 2.63 29.37
C ALA A 201 -4.16 1.78 28.35
N PRO A 202 -4.73 2.40 27.30
CA PRO A 202 -5.45 1.66 26.29
C PRO A 202 -4.48 0.83 25.43
N GLU A 203 -4.87 -0.40 25.14
CA GLU A 203 -4.16 -1.26 24.19
C GLU A 203 -4.74 -1.10 22.78
N TYR A 204 -3.91 -0.72 21.82
CA TYR A 204 -4.30 -0.59 20.41
C TYR A 204 -3.97 -1.83 19.58
N GLY A 205 -3.38 -2.84 20.19
CA GLY A 205 -3.10 -4.15 19.64
C GLY A 205 -1.62 -4.43 19.39
N TYR A 206 -1.37 -5.67 19.04
CA TYR A 206 -0.04 -6.21 18.82
C TYR A 206 0.67 -5.51 17.65
N GLY A 207 1.94 -5.16 17.83
CA GLY A 207 2.75 -4.47 16.82
C GLY A 207 2.39 -3.00 16.62
N LYS A 208 1.42 -2.47 17.37
CA LYS A 208 1.06 -1.05 17.35
C LYS A 208 1.67 -0.32 18.53
N TYR A 209 1.66 1.00 18.48
CA TYR A 209 2.02 1.81 19.64
C TYR A 209 1.04 1.52 20.79
N ASN A 210 1.59 1.22 21.97
CA ASN A 210 0.83 1.08 23.20
C ASN A 210 1.59 1.83 24.32
N ASP A 211 0.86 2.69 25.01
CA ASP A 211 1.40 3.41 26.16
C ASP A 211 1.47 2.47 27.38
N PHE A 212 2.40 2.73 28.28
CA PHE A 212 2.61 1.92 29.49
C PHE A 212 3.23 2.75 30.61
N ASN A 213 3.30 2.21 31.80
CA ASN A 213 3.81 2.86 33.02
C ASN A 213 3.14 4.22 33.31
N THR A 214 1.86 4.34 32.98
CA THR A 214 1.08 5.55 33.28
C THR A 214 -0.38 5.20 33.51
N PHE A 215 -1.09 6.06 34.26
CA PHE A 215 -2.53 5.99 34.34
C PHE A 215 -3.19 6.79 33.22
N TYR A 216 -4.40 6.38 32.90
CA TYR A 216 -5.31 7.15 32.04
C TYR A 216 -6.57 7.53 32.83
N TYR A 217 -7.13 8.69 32.49
CA TYR A 217 -8.43 9.09 32.99
C TYR A 217 -9.52 8.54 32.09
N GLN A 218 -10.70 8.29 32.64
CA GLN A 218 -11.85 7.78 31.93
C GLN A 218 -13.05 8.69 32.12
N ALA A 219 -13.79 8.93 31.04
CA ALA A 219 -15.12 9.49 31.09
C ALA A 219 -16.11 8.60 30.31
N ALA A 220 -17.38 8.65 30.74
CA ALA A 220 -18.48 8.02 30.00
C ALA A 220 -18.90 8.93 28.83
N SER A 221 -18.09 8.99 27.78
CA SER A 221 -18.35 9.72 26.55
C SER A 221 -17.76 8.94 25.39
N GLY A 222 -18.30 9.09 24.19
CA GLY A 222 -17.73 8.51 22.97
C GLY A 222 -16.91 9.54 22.22
N THR A 223 -15.66 9.22 21.85
CA THR A 223 -14.85 10.00 20.91
C THR A 223 -14.59 9.16 19.67
N SER A 224 -14.43 9.80 18.52
CA SER A 224 -14.16 9.14 17.24
C SER A 224 -12.86 9.62 16.61
N GLY A 225 -12.52 9.10 15.43
CA GLY A 225 -11.35 9.53 14.67
C GLY A 225 -11.37 11.04 14.41
N GLY A 226 -10.22 11.71 14.57
CA GLY A 226 -10.07 13.16 14.47
C GLY A 226 -10.04 13.88 15.82
N SER A 227 -10.59 13.30 16.88
CA SER A 227 -10.59 13.89 18.23
C SER A 227 -9.28 13.70 19.00
N SER A 228 -8.35 12.88 18.52
CA SER A 228 -7.01 12.70 19.12
C SER A 228 -6.32 14.06 19.28
N GLY A 229 -5.76 14.32 20.48
CA GLY A 229 -5.09 15.58 20.81
C GLY A 229 -6.05 16.72 21.21
N SER A 230 -7.35 16.47 21.33
CA SER A 230 -8.31 17.47 21.83
C SER A 230 -8.04 17.83 23.30
N PRO A 231 -8.15 19.11 23.68
CA PRO A 231 -8.12 19.50 25.07
C PRO A 231 -9.39 19.00 25.80
N VAL A 232 -9.17 18.42 26.95
CA VAL A 232 -10.24 18.10 27.93
C VAL A 232 -10.30 19.23 28.94
N ILE A 233 -11.33 20.03 28.89
CA ILE A 233 -11.41 21.30 29.63
C ILE A 233 -12.42 21.27 30.77
N ASP A 234 -12.16 22.07 31.81
CA ASP A 234 -13.16 22.43 32.82
C ASP A 234 -13.97 23.66 32.40
N ILE A 235 -14.96 24.05 33.19
CA ILE A 235 -15.84 25.19 32.88
C ILE A 235 -15.11 26.53 32.80
N GLN A 236 -13.91 26.64 33.34
CA GLN A 236 -13.05 27.82 33.21
C GLN A 236 -12.22 27.80 31.93
N GLY A 237 -12.30 26.72 31.11
CA GLY A 237 -11.51 26.56 29.89
C GLY A 237 -10.05 26.16 30.14
N ARG A 238 -9.74 25.65 31.36
CA ARG A 238 -8.43 25.14 31.69
C ARG A 238 -8.36 23.66 31.30
N VAL A 239 -7.27 23.26 30.68
CA VAL A 239 -7.08 21.86 30.23
C VAL A 239 -6.70 20.98 31.43
N VAL A 240 -7.52 19.98 31.72
CA VAL A 240 -7.30 19.04 32.83
C VAL A 240 -6.70 17.71 32.36
N ALA A 241 -6.84 17.38 31.07
CA ALA A 241 -6.27 16.17 30.44
C ALA A 241 -6.20 16.34 28.92
N LEU A 242 -5.48 15.43 28.25
CA LEU A 242 -5.34 15.34 26.79
C LEU A 242 -6.15 14.13 26.30
N ASN A 243 -7.04 14.33 25.33
CA ASN A 243 -7.79 13.22 24.74
C ASN A 243 -6.86 12.35 23.88
N ALA A 244 -6.80 11.06 24.18
CA ALA A 244 -5.96 10.09 23.47
C ALA A 244 -6.76 9.17 22.54
N GLY A 245 -8.03 8.88 22.90
CA GLY A 245 -8.87 8.01 22.11
C GLY A 245 -10.08 7.49 22.86
N GLY A 246 -10.73 6.47 22.31
CA GLY A 246 -11.92 5.85 22.90
C GLY A 246 -12.07 4.39 22.52
N ALA A 247 -12.89 3.66 23.28
CA ALA A 247 -13.28 2.30 22.94
C ALA A 247 -14.57 2.33 22.12
N THR A 248 -14.56 1.69 20.95
CA THR A 248 -15.74 1.63 20.06
C THR A 248 -16.86 0.71 20.60
N GLY A 249 -16.52 -0.25 21.49
CA GLY A 249 -17.47 -1.20 22.07
C GLY A 249 -18.19 -0.72 23.34
N ALA A 250 -17.79 0.45 23.89
CA ALA A 250 -18.41 1.07 25.06
C ALA A 250 -18.23 2.59 24.94
N ALA A 251 -19.22 3.37 25.37
CA ALA A 251 -19.08 4.84 25.41
C ALA A 251 -18.04 5.23 26.49
N SER A 252 -16.76 5.06 26.15
CA SER A 252 -15.63 5.27 27.05
C SER A 252 -14.49 5.96 26.34
N SER A 253 -14.16 7.16 26.78
CA SER A 253 -13.02 7.94 26.30
C SER A 253 -11.86 7.86 27.28
N PHE A 254 -10.63 7.89 26.72
CA PHE A 254 -9.38 7.81 27.46
C PHE A 254 -8.62 9.11 27.35
N TYR A 255 -8.20 9.64 28.49
CA TYR A 255 -7.48 10.91 28.54
C TYR A 255 -6.14 10.74 29.24
N LEU A 256 -5.09 11.21 28.59
CA LEU A 256 -3.74 11.22 29.16
C LEU A 256 -3.64 12.31 30.25
N PRO A 257 -3.10 12.01 31.43
CA PRO A 257 -2.75 12.99 32.47
C PRO A 257 -1.70 14.01 31.98
N LEU A 258 -1.73 15.23 32.51
CA LEU A 258 -0.84 16.30 32.06
C LEU A 258 0.46 16.42 32.88
N GLN A 259 0.73 15.56 33.84
CA GLN A 259 1.91 15.66 34.72
C GLN A 259 3.20 15.54 33.91
N ALA A 260 3.34 14.52 33.04
CA ALA A 260 4.50 14.35 32.16
C ALA A 260 4.62 15.51 31.17
N VAL A 261 3.48 16.00 30.62
CA VAL A 261 3.45 17.16 29.70
C VAL A 261 4.00 18.42 30.40
N THR A 262 3.53 18.75 31.60
CA THR A 262 3.97 19.93 32.34
C THR A 262 5.43 19.84 32.76
N ARG A 263 5.93 18.63 33.04
CA ARG A 263 7.35 18.36 33.29
C ARG A 263 8.18 18.63 32.03
N ALA A 264 7.79 18.03 30.89
CA ALA A 264 8.51 18.23 29.62
C ALA A 264 8.60 19.72 29.24
N LEU A 265 7.50 20.47 29.38
CA LEU A 265 7.46 21.90 29.09
C LEU A 265 8.48 22.71 29.91
N LYS A 266 8.73 22.38 31.18
CA LYS A 266 9.75 23.08 31.98
C LYS A 266 11.15 22.99 31.38
N TYR A 267 11.49 21.85 30.78
CA TYR A 267 12.78 21.66 30.09
C TYR A 267 12.78 22.35 28.73
N ILE A 268 11.73 22.25 27.96
CA ILE A 268 11.55 22.93 26.67
C ILE A 268 11.63 24.44 26.85
N ASP A 269 10.99 24.99 27.90
CA ASP A 269 11.03 26.42 28.27
C ASP A 269 12.44 26.89 28.63
N ALA A 270 13.21 26.00 29.23
CA ALA A 270 14.61 26.26 29.59
C ALA A 270 15.59 26.00 28.43
N GLY A 271 15.11 25.61 27.24
CA GLY A 271 15.94 25.22 26.09
C GLY A 271 16.81 24.00 26.35
N LYS A 272 16.38 23.09 27.23
CA LYS A 272 17.09 21.86 27.61
C LYS A 272 16.41 20.64 27.08
N ALA A 273 17.19 19.58 26.82
CA ALA A 273 16.67 18.28 26.51
C ALA A 273 15.80 17.75 27.67
N VAL A 274 14.66 17.13 27.34
CA VAL A 274 13.79 16.54 28.34
C VAL A 274 14.38 15.19 28.77
N PRO A 275 14.79 15.02 30.04
CA PRO A 275 15.30 13.74 30.50
C PRO A 275 14.15 12.76 30.66
N ARG A 276 14.31 11.57 30.09
CA ARG A 276 13.37 10.44 30.21
C ARG A 276 14.18 9.21 30.55
N GLY A 277 13.94 8.66 31.77
CA GLY A 277 14.64 7.50 32.29
C GLY A 277 13.81 6.23 32.19
N THR A 278 14.48 5.08 32.09
CA THR A 278 13.83 3.78 32.09
C THR A 278 14.70 2.72 32.76
N LEU A 279 14.06 1.72 33.36
CA LEU A 279 14.66 0.43 33.69
C LEU A 279 14.39 -0.63 32.60
N GLU A 280 13.79 -0.22 31.46
CA GLU A 280 13.28 -1.10 30.40
C GLU A 280 12.37 -2.19 30.96
N THR A 281 11.54 -1.79 31.94
CA THR A 281 10.61 -2.65 32.68
C THR A 281 9.23 -2.05 32.62
N VAL A 282 8.25 -2.88 32.29
CA VAL A 282 6.83 -2.52 32.36
C VAL A 282 6.31 -2.87 33.75
N PHE A 283 5.65 -1.92 34.37
CA PHE A 283 5.00 -2.11 35.64
C PHE A 283 3.49 -2.03 35.51
N LYS A 284 2.79 -2.81 36.32
CA LYS A 284 1.33 -2.81 36.43
C LYS A 284 0.92 -2.35 37.81
N TYR A 285 -0.07 -1.46 37.89
CA TYR A 285 -0.65 -1.08 39.18
C TYR A 285 -1.61 -2.16 39.66
N THR A 286 -1.30 -2.80 40.76
CA THR A 286 -2.01 -3.96 41.28
C THR A 286 -2.65 -3.65 42.61
N PRO A 287 -3.98 -3.95 42.81
CA PRO A 287 -4.69 -3.71 44.08
C PRO A 287 -4.11 -4.53 45.23
N TYR A 288 -4.27 -4.01 46.48
CA TYR A 288 -3.72 -4.66 47.68
C TYR A 288 -4.23 -6.08 47.93
N ASP A 289 -5.42 -6.42 47.52
CA ASP A 289 -5.96 -7.77 47.68
C ASP A 289 -5.25 -8.78 46.77
N GLU A 290 -4.84 -8.38 45.57
CA GLU A 290 -4.01 -9.18 44.66
C GLU A 290 -2.55 -9.20 45.09
N LEU A 291 -2.00 -8.07 45.57
CA LEU A 291 -0.64 -8.01 46.11
C LEU A 291 -0.37 -8.95 47.25
N ARG A 292 -1.39 -9.15 48.17
CA ARG A 292 -1.27 -10.14 49.23
C ARG A 292 -1.10 -11.56 48.70
N ARG A 293 -1.69 -11.88 47.56
CA ARG A 293 -1.52 -13.16 46.88
C ARG A 293 -0.12 -13.32 46.31
N LEU A 294 0.54 -12.18 45.94
CA LEU A 294 1.92 -12.14 45.47
C LEU A 294 2.93 -12.12 46.64
N GLY A 295 2.50 -12.04 47.89
CA GLY A 295 3.37 -12.11 49.06
C GLY A 295 3.55 -10.77 49.80
N LEU A 296 2.75 -9.74 49.52
CA LEU A 296 2.82 -8.47 50.26
C LEU A 296 2.51 -8.71 51.75
N ASP A 297 3.48 -8.41 52.61
CA ASP A 297 3.31 -8.53 54.07
C ASP A 297 2.44 -7.40 54.65
N ALA A 298 1.74 -7.73 55.76
CA ALA A 298 0.82 -6.78 56.40
C ALA A 298 1.51 -5.50 56.92
N GLY A 299 2.78 -5.58 57.30
CA GLY A 299 3.55 -4.43 57.78
C GLY A 299 3.86 -3.44 56.67
N THR A 300 4.28 -3.94 55.54
CA THR A 300 4.53 -3.11 54.32
C THR A 300 3.24 -2.52 53.82
N GLU A 301 2.15 -3.30 53.73
CA GLU A 301 0.84 -2.77 53.36
C GLU A 301 0.39 -1.64 54.32
N ALA A 302 0.51 -1.84 55.63
CA ALA A 302 0.12 -0.83 56.60
C ALA A 302 0.95 0.47 56.46
N ARG A 303 2.26 0.38 56.24
CA ARG A 303 3.12 1.54 55.98
C ARG A 303 2.68 2.30 54.71
N MET A 304 2.42 1.58 53.64
CA MET A 304 2.02 2.18 52.35
C MET A 304 0.65 2.86 52.46
N ARG A 305 -0.33 2.24 53.07
CA ARG A 305 -1.66 2.85 53.35
C ARG A 305 -1.60 4.08 54.23
N ALA A 306 -0.72 4.08 55.22
CA ALA A 306 -0.52 5.24 56.10
C ALA A 306 0.16 6.41 55.33
N ALA A 307 1.15 6.12 54.49
CA ALA A 307 1.87 7.12 53.71
C ALA A 307 1.00 7.65 52.53
N TYR A 308 0.18 6.79 51.90
CA TYR A 308 -0.58 7.09 50.72
C TYR A 308 -2.07 6.64 50.87
N PRO A 309 -2.84 7.31 51.72
CA PRO A 309 -4.19 6.84 52.11
C PRO A 309 -5.23 6.83 50.97
N LYS A 310 -4.91 7.47 49.85
CA LYS A 310 -5.77 7.50 48.65
C LYS A 310 -5.46 6.38 47.66
N LEU A 311 -4.31 5.71 47.78
CA LEU A 311 -3.91 4.65 46.87
C LEU A 311 -4.44 3.29 47.38
N THR A 312 -4.85 2.44 46.46
CA THR A 312 -5.46 1.14 46.73
C THR A 312 -4.58 -0.04 46.31
N GLY A 313 -3.37 0.24 45.86
CA GLY A 313 -2.43 -0.76 45.36
C GLY A 313 -1.00 -0.23 45.26
N MET A 314 -0.14 -0.99 44.62
CA MET A 314 1.27 -0.68 44.36
C MET A 314 1.67 -1.17 42.95
N LEU A 315 2.87 -0.80 42.50
CA LEU A 315 3.43 -1.23 41.23
C LEU A 315 4.02 -2.64 41.34
N VAL A 316 3.75 -3.47 40.33
CA VAL A 316 4.29 -4.82 40.18
C VAL A 316 4.98 -4.91 38.82
N VAL A 317 6.11 -5.58 38.76
CA VAL A 317 6.81 -5.88 37.51
C VAL A 317 5.94 -6.80 36.66
N ASP A 318 5.59 -6.36 35.47
CA ASP A 318 4.80 -7.10 34.50
C ASP A 318 5.70 -7.73 33.41
N GLU A 319 6.56 -6.91 32.79
CA GLU A 319 7.50 -7.35 31.77
C GLU A 319 8.89 -6.74 32.04
N VAL A 320 9.94 -7.50 31.72
CA VAL A 320 11.33 -7.03 31.73
C VAL A 320 11.89 -7.23 30.34
N GLN A 321 12.43 -6.16 29.75
CA GLN A 321 13.00 -6.21 28.42
C GLN A 321 14.26 -7.07 28.36
N PRO A 322 14.33 -8.10 27.50
CA PRO A 322 15.54 -8.92 27.36
C PRO A 322 16.76 -8.07 26.99
N GLY A 323 17.88 -8.32 27.66
CA GLY A 323 19.14 -7.63 27.44
C GLY A 323 19.25 -6.27 28.13
N SER A 324 18.23 -5.83 28.89
CA SER A 324 18.26 -4.64 29.73
C SER A 324 19.06 -4.83 31.01
N ALA A 325 19.36 -3.75 31.74
CA ALA A 325 19.98 -3.82 33.07
C ALA A 325 19.11 -4.57 34.11
N ALA A 326 17.82 -4.62 33.91
CA ALA A 326 16.86 -5.32 34.77
C ALA A 326 16.72 -6.80 34.40
N ASP A 327 17.18 -7.24 33.21
CA ASP A 327 17.05 -8.63 32.74
C ASP A 327 17.81 -9.60 33.65
N GLY A 328 17.11 -10.64 34.10
CA GLY A 328 17.65 -11.60 35.06
C GLY A 328 17.80 -11.08 36.50
N VAL A 329 17.48 -9.80 36.77
CA VAL A 329 17.52 -9.16 38.08
C VAL A 329 16.11 -8.99 38.63
N LEU A 330 15.25 -8.27 37.92
CA LEU A 330 13.81 -8.19 38.21
C LEU A 330 13.08 -9.36 37.55
N SER A 331 11.95 -9.73 38.11
CA SER A 331 11.09 -10.78 37.59
C SER A 331 9.62 -10.36 37.59
N PRO A 332 8.81 -10.78 36.59
CA PRO A 332 7.37 -10.57 36.67
C PRO A 332 6.79 -11.07 37.99
N GLY A 333 5.96 -10.23 38.61
CA GLY A 333 5.39 -10.48 39.92
C GLY A 333 6.16 -9.85 41.09
N ASP A 334 7.36 -9.26 40.87
CA ASP A 334 8.06 -8.49 41.93
C ASP A 334 7.27 -7.24 42.28
N ILE A 335 7.00 -7.01 43.55
CA ILE A 335 6.28 -5.82 44.03
C ILE A 335 7.30 -4.71 44.27
N LEU A 336 7.18 -3.57 43.59
CA LEU A 336 8.06 -2.42 43.80
C LEU A 336 7.70 -1.72 45.12
N VAL A 337 8.65 -1.70 46.06
CA VAL A 337 8.45 -1.10 47.38
C VAL A 337 9.04 0.30 47.44
N ALA A 338 10.33 0.43 47.12
CA ALA A 338 11.03 1.69 47.25
C ALA A 338 12.16 1.81 46.22
N ILE A 339 12.57 3.05 45.94
CA ILE A 339 13.80 3.36 45.22
C ILE A 339 14.61 4.34 46.09
N ASP A 340 15.90 4.01 46.32
CA ASP A 340 16.80 4.77 47.22
C ASP A 340 16.15 5.01 48.60
N GLY A 341 15.45 3.98 49.10
CA GLY A 341 14.77 4.00 50.40
C GLY A 341 13.49 4.87 50.47
N LYS A 342 13.04 5.44 49.35
CA LYS A 342 11.81 6.20 49.24
C LYS A 342 10.70 5.34 48.59
N PRO A 343 9.52 5.22 49.21
CA PRO A 343 8.43 4.48 48.66
C PRO A 343 8.01 5.00 47.28
N VAL A 344 7.76 4.08 46.32
CA VAL A 344 7.33 4.39 44.98
C VAL A 344 6.05 3.60 44.66
N PRO A 345 4.89 4.07 45.12
CA PRO A 345 3.66 3.28 45.06
C PRO A 345 2.89 3.43 43.73
N GLU A 346 3.27 4.37 42.86
CA GLU A 346 2.53 4.69 41.65
C GLU A 346 3.43 5.27 40.55
N PHE A 347 2.91 5.36 39.31
CA PHE A 347 3.70 5.68 38.10
C PHE A 347 4.35 7.07 38.12
N PHE A 348 3.66 8.12 38.59
CA PHE A 348 4.24 9.47 38.58
C PHE A 348 5.45 9.57 39.50
N ALA A 349 5.41 8.87 40.63
CA ALA A 349 6.54 8.77 41.54
C ALA A 349 7.70 8.00 40.93
N LEU A 350 7.40 6.92 40.20
CA LEU A 350 8.41 6.14 39.45
C LEU A 350 9.07 6.98 38.38
N GLU A 351 8.29 7.63 37.52
CA GLU A 351 8.81 8.50 36.46
C GLU A 351 9.70 9.63 37.00
N ASP A 352 9.24 10.28 38.08
CA ASP A 352 10.03 11.39 38.67
C ASP A 352 11.41 10.92 39.12
N VAL A 353 11.48 9.72 39.72
CA VAL A 353 12.78 9.16 40.12
C VAL A 353 13.60 8.79 38.89
N LEU A 354 13.05 8.04 37.93
CA LEU A 354 13.82 7.59 36.75
C LEU A 354 14.34 8.75 35.91
N ASP A 355 13.50 9.75 35.61
CA ASP A 355 13.87 10.92 34.84
C ASP A 355 14.96 11.77 35.50
N ASN A 356 15.02 11.83 36.83
CA ASN A 356 16.06 12.54 37.55
C ASN A 356 17.39 11.77 37.68
N HIS A 357 17.37 10.45 37.38
CA HIS A 357 18.55 9.60 37.55
C HIS A 357 19.09 9.02 36.23
N VAL A 358 18.72 9.56 35.07
CA VAL A 358 19.23 9.10 33.76
C VAL A 358 20.76 9.04 33.78
N GLY A 359 21.32 7.89 33.40
CA GLY A 359 22.76 7.63 33.39
C GLY A 359 23.37 7.41 34.77
N ARG A 360 22.56 7.16 35.81
CA ARG A 360 23.01 6.85 37.17
C ARG A 360 22.44 5.54 37.65
N GLU A 361 23.05 4.95 38.65
CA GLU A 361 22.50 3.78 39.35
C GLU A 361 21.54 4.26 40.45
N ILE A 362 20.49 3.47 40.66
CA ILE A 362 19.51 3.58 41.75
C ILE A 362 19.38 2.24 42.48
N ASN A 363 19.05 2.27 43.76
CA ASN A 363 18.80 1.06 44.56
C ASN A 363 17.28 0.78 44.55
N VAL A 364 16.90 -0.29 43.85
CA VAL A 364 15.49 -0.73 43.75
C VAL A 364 15.24 -1.80 44.81
N GLU A 365 14.20 -1.58 45.63
CA GLU A 365 13.73 -2.52 46.65
C GLU A 365 12.43 -3.14 46.14
N VAL A 366 12.40 -4.47 45.99
CA VAL A 366 11.23 -5.25 45.59
C VAL A 366 10.94 -6.37 46.58
N LEU A 367 9.68 -6.78 46.64
CA LEU A 367 9.26 -8.02 47.29
C LEU A 367 9.02 -9.09 46.22
N ARG A 368 9.74 -10.21 46.36
CA ARG A 368 9.53 -11.42 45.53
C ARG A 368 9.00 -12.51 46.44
N GLY A 369 7.69 -12.71 46.40
CA GLY A 369 7.01 -13.49 47.43
C GLY A 369 7.15 -12.80 48.79
N ASP A 370 7.71 -13.49 49.81
CA ASP A 370 7.96 -12.96 51.15
C ASP A 370 9.38 -12.39 51.37
N GLN A 371 10.20 -12.35 50.30
CA GLN A 371 11.59 -11.91 50.36
C GLN A 371 11.77 -10.48 49.88
N ALA A 372 12.35 -9.62 50.73
CA ALA A 372 12.82 -8.31 50.32
C ALA A 372 14.15 -8.43 49.60
N LEU A 373 14.23 -7.94 48.38
CA LEU A 373 15.41 -7.93 47.53
C LEU A 373 15.82 -6.47 47.23
N HIS A 374 17.12 -6.22 47.17
CA HIS A 374 17.67 -4.93 46.87
C HIS A 374 18.62 -5.08 45.67
N HIS A 375 18.42 -4.26 44.66
CA HIS A 375 19.17 -4.32 43.43
C HIS A 375 19.67 -2.92 43.00
N ALA A 376 20.95 -2.79 42.71
CA ALA A 376 21.49 -1.60 42.05
C ALA A 376 21.26 -1.74 40.55
N LEU A 377 20.49 -0.83 39.95
CA LEU A 377 20.16 -0.83 38.54
C LEU A 377 20.51 0.51 37.90
N ALA A 378 21.11 0.45 36.73
CA ALA A 378 21.35 1.63 35.91
C ALA A 378 20.06 2.12 35.28
N VAL A 379 19.83 3.43 35.34
CA VAL A 379 18.71 4.07 34.65
C VAL A 379 19.15 4.47 33.24
N GLU A 380 18.57 3.79 32.23
CA GLU A 380 18.87 4.07 30.85
C GLU A 380 18.09 5.30 30.33
N SER A 381 18.62 5.91 29.27
CA SER A 381 17.92 7.00 28.59
C SER A 381 16.96 6.47 27.54
N LEU A 382 15.66 6.73 27.69
CA LEU A 382 14.66 6.44 26.66
C LEU A 382 14.99 7.10 25.31
N GLY A 383 15.59 8.30 25.34
CA GLY A 383 16.04 8.97 24.12
C GLY A 383 17.15 8.22 23.39
N ALA A 384 18.06 7.54 24.14
CA ALA A 384 19.15 6.78 23.54
C ALA A 384 18.70 5.47 22.87
N ILE A 385 17.62 4.86 23.36
CA ILE A 385 17.05 3.62 22.82
C ILE A 385 15.88 3.86 21.84
N THR A 386 15.52 5.12 21.59
CA THR A 386 14.50 5.49 20.61
C THR A 386 15.16 5.66 19.24
N ALA A 387 14.65 4.92 18.25
CA ALA A 387 15.14 5.04 16.88
C ALA A 387 14.95 6.48 16.36
N ASP A 388 16.02 7.07 15.84
CA ASP A 388 16.07 8.44 15.31
C ASP A 388 16.67 8.52 13.91
N GLU A 389 16.99 7.36 13.30
CA GLU A 389 17.55 7.26 11.96
C GLU A 389 16.99 6.06 11.20
N TYR A 390 16.96 6.17 9.86
CA TYR A 390 16.59 5.07 8.98
C TYR A 390 17.42 5.07 7.70
N ILE A 391 17.48 3.92 7.06
CA ILE A 391 18.05 3.76 5.72
C ILE A 391 16.90 3.45 4.76
N GLU A 392 16.92 4.13 3.62
CA GLU A 392 16.08 3.89 2.47
C GLU A 392 16.94 3.34 1.33
N PHE A 393 16.62 2.16 0.81
CA PHE A 393 17.28 1.56 -0.35
C PHE A 393 16.30 0.62 -1.07
N GLY A 394 16.34 0.58 -2.41
CA GLY A 394 15.43 -0.28 -3.17
C GLY A 394 13.95 -0.12 -2.77
N GLU A 395 13.51 1.09 -2.46
CA GLU A 395 12.20 1.46 -1.87
C GLU A 395 11.97 0.95 -0.43
N ALA A 396 12.85 0.08 0.10
CA ALA A 396 12.72 -0.38 1.47
C ALA A 396 13.07 0.73 2.48
N VAL A 397 12.42 0.69 3.64
CA VAL A 397 12.73 1.54 4.81
C VAL A 397 13.08 0.62 5.97
N VAL A 398 14.28 0.77 6.50
CA VAL A 398 14.77 0.01 7.63
C VAL A 398 15.34 0.90 8.71
N HIS A 399 15.20 0.50 9.97
CA HIS A 399 15.78 1.19 11.14
C HIS A 399 16.14 0.16 12.22
N THR A 400 16.84 0.58 13.28
CA THR A 400 17.08 -0.29 14.44
C THR A 400 15.74 -0.65 15.09
N LEU A 401 15.59 -1.89 15.57
CA LEU A 401 14.37 -2.31 16.27
C LEU A 401 14.07 -1.33 17.40
N SER A 402 12.87 -0.72 17.39
CA SER A 402 12.47 0.24 18.40
C SER A 402 12.12 -0.42 19.73
N TYR A 403 12.17 0.33 20.84
CA TYR A 403 11.75 -0.16 22.14
C TYR A 403 10.29 -0.63 22.15
N GLN A 404 9.39 0.10 21.49
CA GLN A 404 7.98 -0.27 21.35
C GLN A 404 7.80 -1.64 20.68
N GLN A 405 8.51 -1.89 19.58
CA GLN A 405 8.46 -3.15 18.88
C GLN A 405 9.16 -4.27 19.68
N ALA A 406 10.35 -4.01 20.21
CA ALA A 406 11.11 -4.99 20.99
C ALA A 406 10.33 -5.52 22.18
N ARG A 407 9.61 -4.63 22.88
CA ARG A 407 8.75 -4.98 23.99
C ARG A 407 7.61 -5.95 23.61
N HIS A 408 6.91 -5.67 22.52
CA HIS A 408 5.82 -6.53 22.03
C HIS A 408 6.27 -7.95 21.67
N TYR A 409 7.52 -8.11 21.29
CA TYR A 409 8.05 -9.40 20.86
C TYR A 409 8.94 -10.06 21.91
N ASN A 410 9.11 -9.41 23.05
CA ASN A 410 10.02 -9.86 24.11
C ASN A 410 11.41 -10.20 23.54
N LEU A 411 11.97 -9.28 22.74
CA LEU A 411 13.28 -9.37 22.10
C LEU A 411 14.20 -8.24 22.58
N PRO A 412 15.54 -8.44 22.62
CA PRO A 412 16.46 -7.35 22.87
C PRO A 412 16.28 -6.21 21.85
N ILE A 413 16.57 -4.96 22.24
CA ILE A 413 16.53 -3.79 21.34
C ILE A 413 17.76 -3.85 20.41
N LYS A 414 17.75 -4.81 19.51
CA LYS A 414 18.85 -5.13 18.56
C LYS A 414 18.29 -5.62 17.24
N GLY A 415 19.06 -5.43 16.16
CA GLY A 415 18.72 -5.88 14.84
C GLY A 415 18.12 -4.78 13.98
N VAL A 416 17.95 -5.10 12.70
CA VAL A 416 17.46 -4.17 11.69
C VAL A 416 16.01 -4.51 11.35
N TYR A 417 15.12 -3.63 11.71
CA TYR A 417 13.67 -3.77 11.50
C TYR A 417 13.27 -3.27 10.11
N VAL A 418 12.48 -4.05 9.40
CA VAL A 418 11.94 -3.72 8.07
C VAL A 418 10.59 -3.02 8.25
N ALA A 419 10.62 -1.69 8.30
CA ALA A 419 9.40 -0.88 8.40
C ALA A 419 8.61 -0.83 7.08
N ASN A 420 9.29 -0.93 5.94
CA ASN A 420 8.69 -1.11 4.62
C ASN A 420 9.61 -2.01 3.79
N PRO A 421 9.13 -3.13 3.24
CA PRO A 421 9.97 -4.02 2.42
C PRO A 421 10.36 -3.43 1.06
N GLY A 422 9.60 -2.48 0.54
CA GLY A 422 9.85 -1.87 -0.77
C GLY A 422 9.94 -2.88 -1.90
N TYR A 423 10.78 -2.57 -2.89
CA TYR A 423 11.02 -3.41 -4.05
C TYR A 423 12.01 -4.55 -3.78
N VAL A 424 13.20 -4.24 -3.23
CA VAL A 424 14.28 -5.23 -3.09
C VAL A 424 13.91 -6.34 -2.10
N PHE A 425 13.40 -6.00 -0.95
CA PHE A 425 12.95 -7.01 0.01
C PHE A 425 11.62 -7.66 -0.38
N GLY A 426 10.68 -6.88 -0.92
CA GLY A 426 9.39 -7.38 -1.37
C GLY A 426 9.52 -8.43 -2.47
N SER A 427 10.38 -8.22 -3.46
CA SER A 427 10.65 -9.18 -4.55
C SER A 427 11.28 -10.49 -4.03
N ALA A 428 11.97 -10.45 -2.90
CA ALA A 428 12.51 -11.64 -2.24
C ALA A 428 11.50 -12.31 -1.28
N GLY A 429 10.31 -11.71 -1.08
CA GLY A 429 9.31 -12.20 -0.14
C GLY A 429 9.68 -11.99 1.33
N ILE A 430 10.48 -10.96 1.64
CA ILE A 430 10.73 -10.50 3.01
C ILE A 430 9.64 -9.51 3.39
N PRO A 431 8.82 -9.80 4.42
CA PRO A 431 7.65 -8.96 4.73
C PRO A 431 8.00 -7.72 5.55
N HIS A 432 7.04 -6.81 5.66
CA HIS A 432 7.00 -5.83 6.73
C HIS A 432 7.09 -6.51 8.11
N GLY A 433 7.74 -5.87 9.06
CA GLY A 433 7.91 -6.41 10.40
C GLY A 433 9.01 -7.47 10.50
N ALA A 434 9.73 -7.79 9.41
CA ALA A 434 10.89 -8.67 9.49
C ALA A 434 11.99 -8.01 10.33
N LEU A 435 12.57 -8.77 11.26
CA LEU A 435 13.75 -8.38 12.02
C LEU A 435 14.97 -9.11 11.49
N ILE A 436 15.85 -8.39 10.79
CA ILE A 436 17.04 -8.94 10.16
C ILE A 436 18.11 -9.14 11.23
N SER A 437 18.52 -10.39 11.41
CA SER A 437 19.60 -10.78 12.34
C SER A 437 20.95 -11.01 11.64
N SER A 438 20.92 -11.31 10.32
CA SER A 438 22.13 -11.48 9.51
C SER A 438 21.88 -11.04 8.08
N PHE A 439 22.85 -10.34 7.49
CA PHE A 439 22.83 -9.87 6.11
C PHE A 439 24.18 -10.17 5.47
N ASP A 440 24.19 -10.89 4.36
CA ASP A 440 25.39 -11.37 3.66
C ASP A 440 26.41 -12.05 4.59
N GLY A 441 25.91 -12.92 5.47
CA GLY A 441 26.70 -13.65 6.44
C GLY A 441 27.19 -12.83 7.66
N ARG A 442 26.96 -11.52 7.68
CA ARG A 442 27.33 -10.62 8.79
C ARG A 442 26.19 -10.48 9.78
N LYS A 443 26.49 -10.47 11.07
CA LYS A 443 25.51 -10.21 12.14
C LYS A 443 25.04 -8.77 12.07
N MET A 444 23.73 -8.55 12.22
CA MET A 444 23.10 -7.24 12.22
C MET A 444 22.61 -6.92 13.64
N GLU A 445 23.29 -6.08 14.35
CA GLU A 445 22.86 -5.57 15.66
C GLU A 445 22.36 -4.14 15.58
N THR A 446 22.94 -3.35 14.68
CA THR A 446 22.67 -1.94 14.51
C THR A 446 22.41 -1.57 13.05
N LEU A 447 21.85 -0.38 12.83
CA LEU A 447 21.68 0.16 11.48
C LEU A 447 23.03 0.45 10.80
N ALA A 448 24.08 0.76 11.58
CA ALA A 448 25.43 0.96 11.05
C ALA A 448 26.04 -0.32 10.48
N ASP A 449 25.78 -1.48 11.11
CA ASP A 449 26.20 -2.78 10.55
C ASP A 449 25.57 -3.02 9.20
N PHE A 450 24.30 -2.67 9.07
CA PHE A 450 23.56 -2.81 7.81
C PHE A 450 24.08 -1.85 6.74
N GLU A 451 24.33 -0.59 7.07
CA GLU A 451 24.93 0.40 6.18
C GLU A 451 26.29 -0.07 5.63
N ALA A 452 27.15 -0.58 6.52
CA ALA A 452 28.45 -1.12 6.15
C ALA A 452 28.33 -2.37 5.24
N ALA A 453 27.33 -3.21 5.48
CA ALA A 453 27.06 -4.37 4.62
C ALA A 453 26.59 -3.95 3.24
N LEU A 454 25.64 -3.01 3.15
CA LEU A 454 25.17 -2.46 1.88
C LEU A 454 26.28 -1.82 1.05
N ALA A 455 27.19 -1.09 1.68
CA ALA A 455 28.31 -0.44 1.00
C ALA A 455 29.26 -1.45 0.33
N GLY A 456 29.31 -2.68 0.83
CA GLY A 456 30.13 -3.78 0.26
C GLY A 456 29.47 -4.52 -0.90
N LEU A 457 28.20 -4.29 -1.21
CA LEU A 457 27.48 -5.03 -2.25
C LEU A 457 27.46 -4.28 -3.58
N ALA A 458 27.84 -4.96 -4.65
CA ALA A 458 27.66 -4.49 -6.02
C ALA A 458 26.21 -4.61 -6.46
N ASP A 459 25.78 -3.79 -7.43
CA ASP A 459 24.48 -4.00 -8.08
C ASP A 459 24.45 -5.35 -8.81
N GLY A 460 23.32 -6.04 -8.70
CA GLY A 460 23.17 -7.40 -9.20
C GLY A 460 23.73 -8.47 -8.26
N ALA A 461 24.52 -8.13 -7.25
CA ALA A 461 25.02 -9.10 -6.26
C ALA A 461 23.87 -9.71 -5.47
N ARG A 462 24.01 -10.98 -5.14
CA ARG A 462 23.07 -11.70 -4.29
C ARG A 462 23.59 -11.70 -2.87
N ALA A 463 22.72 -11.35 -1.91
CA ALA A 463 23.03 -11.38 -0.50
C ALA A 463 22.01 -12.24 0.25
N THR A 464 22.49 -13.06 1.17
CA THR A 464 21.63 -13.84 2.06
C THR A 464 21.10 -12.96 3.18
N VAL A 465 19.80 -13.10 3.50
CA VAL A 465 19.14 -12.39 4.59
C VAL A 465 18.51 -13.40 5.53
N ARG A 466 18.98 -13.42 6.79
CA ARG A 466 18.35 -14.19 7.86
C ARG A 466 17.52 -13.24 8.71
N TYR A 467 16.27 -13.60 8.93
CA TYR A 467 15.34 -12.77 9.69
C TYR A 467 14.33 -13.64 10.45
N VAL A 468 13.68 -13.04 11.42
CA VAL A 468 12.48 -13.56 12.07
C VAL A 468 11.33 -12.60 11.80
N THR A 469 10.10 -13.09 11.87
CA THR A 469 8.93 -12.22 11.83
C THR A 469 8.38 -12.04 13.24
N LEU A 470 7.55 -11.03 13.38
CA LEU A 470 6.98 -10.71 14.68
C LEU A 470 5.89 -11.72 15.10
N GLU A 471 5.24 -12.37 14.13
CA GLU A 471 4.31 -13.48 14.41
C GLU A 471 5.05 -14.76 14.81
N ASP A 472 6.31 -14.94 14.35
CA ASP A 472 7.13 -16.11 14.71
C ASP A 472 8.59 -15.70 14.97
N PRO A 473 8.90 -15.12 16.13
CA PRO A 473 10.25 -14.68 16.49
C PRO A 473 11.23 -15.85 16.79
N ARG A 474 10.76 -17.08 16.81
CA ARG A 474 11.58 -18.28 17.10
C ARG A 474 12.07 -18.97 15.85
N THR A 475 11.39 -18.81 14.72
CA THR A 475 11.75 -19.48 13.46
C THR A 475 12.53 -18.54 12.55
N THR A 476 13.84 -18.79 12.45
CA THR A 476 14.69 -18.04 11.52
C THR A 476 14.38 -18.43 10.08
N GLN A 477 14.04 -17.47 9.27
CA GLN A 477 13.85 -17.60 7.84
C GLN A 477 15.08 -17.14 7.08
N LEU A 478 15.32 -17.73 5.90
CA LEU A 478 16.40 -17.37 4.99
C LEU A 478 15.83 -17.01 3.63
N LYS A 479 16.19 -15.85 3.14
CA LYS A 479 15.92 -15.40 1.76
C LYS A 479 17.20 -14.90 1.12
N VAL A 480 17.17 -14.82 -0.21
CA VAL A 480 18.23 -14.21 -0.99
C VAL A 480 17.66 -13.00 -1.68
N ILE A 481 18.27 -11.84 -1.46
CA ILE A 481 17.95 -10.63 -2.20
C ILE A 481 18.94 -10.46 -3.36
N ARG A 482 18.51 -9.70 -4.37
CA ARG A 482 19.39 -9.15 -5.40
C ARG A 482 19.50 -7.65 -5.19
N MET A 483 20.71 -7.16 -5.02
CA MET A 483 20.96 -5.73 -4.81
C MET A 483 20.64 -4.93 -6.07
N ASP A 484 19.82 -3.87 -5.93
CA ASP A 484 19.46 -2.98 -7.03
C ASP A 484 19.38 -1.53 -6.54
N ARG A 485 20.16 -0.65 -7.16
CA ARG A 485 20.17 0.81 -6.91
C ARG A 485 19.68 1.61 -8.12
N ARG A 486 19.26 0.95 -9.21
CA ARG A 486 18.89 1.62 -10.46
C ARG A 486 17.57 2.36 -10.37
N TRP A 487 16.60 1.73 -9.69
CA TRP A 487 15.22 2.20 -9.66
C TRP A 487 14.91 3.19 -8.54
N PHE A 488 15.60 3.09 -7.42
CA PHE A 488 15.31 3.87 -6.22
C PHE A 488 16.59 4.46 -5.61
N PRO A 489 16.50 5.66 -5.01
CA PRO A 489 17.63 6.24 -4.30
C PRO A 489 17.98 5.39 -3.08
N ALA A 490 19.28 5.38 -2.72
CA ALA A 490 19.77 4.82 -1.47
C ALA A 490 20.30 5.97 -0.60
N ARG A 491 19.73 6.13 0.60
CA ARG A 491 20.07 7.23 1.50
C ARG A 491 19.83 6.88 2.96
N LYS A 492 20.58 7.54 3.83
CA LYS A 492 20.37 7.50 5.27
C LYS A 492 19.80 8.84 5.72
N CYS A 493 18.75 8.79 6.54
CA CYS A 493 18.10 9.99 7.08
C CYS A 493 18.15 9.93 8.59
N LYS A 494 18.48 11.05 9.22
CA LYS A 494 18.55 11.19 10.68
C LYS A 494 17.69 12.36 11.13
N ARG A 495 16.95 12.15 12.23
CA ARG A 495 16.07 13.17 12.79
C ARG A 495 16.87 14.33 13.40
N ASP A 496 16.45 15.53 13.08
CA ASP A 496 16.88 16.76 13.73
C ASP A 496 15.71 17.35 14.52
N ASP A 497 15.71 17.11 15.82
CA ASP A 497 14.64 17.55 16.71
C ASP A 497 14.64 19.07 16.95
N THR A 498 15.73 19.80 16.60
CA THR A 498 15.77 21.24 16.71
C THR A 498 15.07 21.95 15.58
N LEU A 499 15.11 21.36 14.40
CA LEU A 499 14.46 21.86 13.18
C LEU A 499 13.13 21.13 12.88
N GLY A 500 12.88 19.99 13.53
CA GLY A 500 11.71 19.15 13.26
C GLY A 500 11.71 18.54 11.86
N ILE A 501 12.88 18.20 11.32
CA ILE A 501 13.06 17.65 9.97
C ILE A 501 13.91 16.38 9.99
N TRP A 502 13.98 15.71 8.85
CA TRP A 502 14.79 14.52 8.63
C TRP A 502 15.77 14.74 7.47
N PRO A 503 16.92 15.39 7.71
CA PRO A 503 17.95 15.53 6.69
C PRO A 503 18.47 14.16 6.26
N CYS A 504 18.69 14.01 4.95
CA CYS A 504 19.13 12.75 4.36
C CYS A 504 20.46 12.95 3.62
N VAL A 505 21.34 11.96 3.73
CA VAL A 505 22.57 11.86 2.96
C VAL A 505 22.52 10.61 2.08
N GLY A 506 23.02 10.73 0.84
CA GLY A 506 23.14 9.58 -0.06
C GLY A 506 24.10 8.54 0.52
N LEU A 507 23.73 7.25 0.39
CA LEU A 507 24.66 6.17 0.70
C LEU A 507 25.76 6.07 -0.35
N ALA A 508 26.91 5.55 0.04
CA ALA A 508 28.00 5.28 -0.88
C ALA A 508 27.55 4.31 -1.99
N ALA A 509 28.01 4.56 -3.21
CA ALA A 509 27.86 3.60 -4.29
C ALA A 509 28.58 2.30 -3.91
N GLY A 510 27.96 1.16 -4.24
CA GLY A 510 28.61 -0.13 -4.06
C GLY A 510 29.79 -0.30 -5.03
N PRO A 511 30.56 -1.38 -4.86
CA PRO A 511 31.61 -1.73 -5.80
C PRO A 511 31.03 -1.98 -7.21
N VAL A 512 31.88 -1.87 -8.21
CA VAL A 512 31.48 -2.20 -9.59
C VAL A 512 31.08 -3.68 -9.65
N ALA A 513 29.93 -3.97 -10.27
CA ALA A 513 29.49 -5.34 -10.44
C ALA A 513 30.51 -6.14 -11.26
N PRO A 514 30.92 -7.34 -10.84
CA PRO A 514 31.76 -8.22 -11.66
C PRO A 514 31.02 -8.58 -12.94
N ALA A 515 31.78 -8.86 -14.01
CA ALA A 515 31.19 -9.43 -15.21
C ALA A 515 30.51 -10.76 -14.89
N LEU A 516 29.37 -10.99 -15.54
CA LEU A 516 28.65 -12.26 -15.37
C LEU A 516 29.46 -13.38 -16.05
N GLU A 517 29.72 -14.45 -15.30
CA GLU A 517 30.39 -15.63 -15.84
C GLU A 517 29.37 -16.52 -16.57
N PRO A 518 29.72 -17.05 -17.76
CA PRO A 518 28.87 -18.01 -18.46
C PRO A 518 28.65 -19.28 -17.62
N ALA A 519 27.42 -19.78 -17.65
CA ALA A 519 27.06 -21.04 -17.02
C ALA A 519 26.30 -21.92 -18.03
N SER A 520 26.44 -23.25 -17.91
CA SER A 520 25.80 -24.21 -18.83
C SER A 520 24.91 -25.18 -18.08
N THR A 521 23.87 -25.68 -18.77
CA THR A 521 23.04 -26.79 -18.29
C THR A 521 22.76 -27.76 -19.42
N GLU A 522 22.37 -28.98 -19.08
CA GLU A 522 22.01 -30.02 -20.03
C GLU A 522 20.54 -30.38 -19.90
N TYR A 523 19.91 -30.78 -21.00
CA TYR A 523 18.54 -31.28 -21.02
C TYR A 523 18.55 -32.81 -21.03
N GLY A 524 17.95 -33.40 -19.99
CA GLY A 524 17.76 -34.85 -19.93
C GLY A 524 16.76 -35.35 -20.98
N LYS A 525 16.93 -36.58 -21.44
CA LYS A 525 15.93 -37.24 -22.28
C LYS A 525 14.83 -37.83 -21.41
N THR A 526 13.59 -37.53 -21.76
CA THR A 526 12.40 -37.98 -21.04
C THR A 526 11.78 -39.26 -21.65
N GLY A 527 12.11 -39.56 -22.91
CA GLY A 527 11.48 -40.62 -23.71
C GLY A 527 10.23 -40.14 -24.50
N ASP A 528 9.72 -38.95 -24.22
CA ASP A 528 8.71 -38.28 -25.04
C ASP A 528 9.43 -37.40 -26.07
N ALA A 529 9.29 -37.77 -27.35
CA ALA A 529 9.98 -37.09 -28.44
C ALA A 529 9.59 -35.59 -28.57
N ARG A 530 8.40 -35.21 -28.14
CA ARG A 530 7.93 -33.83 -28.17
C ARG A 530 8.59 -33.01 -27.07
N ILE A 531 8.63 -33.56 -25.84
CA ILE A 531 9.34 -32.95 -24.73
C ILE A 531 10.83 -32.81 -25.07
N ASP A 532 11.47 -33.90 -25.52
CA ASP A 532 12.89 -33.90 -25.84
C ASP A 532 13.24 -32.94 -26.99
N ARG A 533 12.27 -32.61 -27.87
CA ARG A 533 12.42 -31.63 -28.94
C ARG A 533 12.20 -30.21 -28.44
N LEU A 534 11.18 -29.96 -27.63
CA LEU A 534 10.73 -28.63 -27.23
C LEU A 534 11.38 -28.11 -25.95
N ALA A 535 11.78 -28.97 -25.00
CA ALA A 535 12.38 -28.53 -23.76
C ALA A 535 13.59 -27.57 -23.96
N PRO A 536 14.49 -27.78 -24.95
CA PRO A 536 15.56 -26.83 -25.24
C PRO A 536 15.10 -25.49 -25.85
N SER A 537 13.83 -25.35 -26.13
CA SER A 537 13.20 -24.10 -26.62
C SER A 537 12.38 -23.40 -25.57
N LEU A 538 12.13 -24.03 -24.41
CA LEU A 538 11.32 -23.46 -23.33
C LEU A 538 12.20 -22.92 -22.23
N VAL A 539 11.85 -21.74 -21.73
CA VAL A 539 12.53 -21.06 -20.63
C VAL A 539 11.52 -20.49 -19.65
N THR A 540 11.86 -20.43 -18.37
CA THR A 540 11.07 -19.71 -17.41
C THR A 540 11.46 -18.24 -17.44
N ILE A 541 10.48 -17.36 -17.60
CA ILE A 541 10.65 -15.90 -17.50
C ILE A 541 10.14 -15.45 -16.14
N THR A 542 10.95 -14.70 -15.43
CA THR A 542 10.53 -13.95 -14.24
C THR A 542 10.67 -12.45 -14.55
N PHE A 543 9.64 -11.70 -14.25
CA PHE A 543 9.59 -10.25 -14.44
C PHE A 543 9.26 -9.56 -13.13
N ASP A 544 10.16 -8.69 -12.66
CA ASP A 544 9.97 -7.89 -11.45
C ASP A 544 9.74 -6.43 -11.84
N MET A 545 8.65 -5.87 -11.32
CA MET A 545 8.23 -4.51 -11.65
C MET A 545 8.50 -3.55 -10.47
N PRO A 546 9.32 -2.50 -10.68
CA PRO A 546 9.66 -1.56 -9.60
C PRO A 546 8.54 -0.58 -9.26
N TYR A 547 7.70 -0.20 -10.23
CA TYR A 547 6.67 0.82 -10.06
C TYR A 547 5.28 0.32 -10.44
N SER A 548 4.27 0.62 -9.62
CA SER A 548 2.88 0.39 -9.99
C SER A 548 2.45 1.35 -11.10
N VAL A 549 1.95 0.81 -12.19
CA VAL A 549 1.44 1.56 -13.34
C VAL A 549 -0.01 1.19 -13.61
N SER A 550 -0.69 1.94 -14.47
CA SER A 550 -2.11 1.71 -14.74
C SER A 550 -2.38 0.27 -15.21
N GLY A 551 -3.28 -0.39 -14.50
CA GLY A 551 -3.73 -1.77 -14.79
C GLY A 551 -2.72 -2.86 -14.45
N VAL A 552 -1.55 -2.52 -13.89
CA VAL A 552 -0.51 -3.48 -13.49
C VAL A 552 -0.08 -3.16 -12.07
N THR A 553 -0.59 -3.92 -11.11
CA THR A 553 -0.40 -3.69 -9.67
C THR A 553 0.51 -4.72 -9.00
N GLU A 554 0.52 -5.95 -9.54
CA GLU A 554 1.41 -6.99 -9.05
C GLU A 554 2.85 -6.63 -9.38
N LYS A 555 3.76 -6.98 -8.49
CA LYS A 555 5.19 -6.64 -8.65
C LYS A 555 6.04 -7.77 -9.21
N ASN A 556 5.55 -8.99 -9.17
CA ASN A 556 6.28 -10.17 -9.60
C ASN A 556 5.42 -11.02 -10.53
N TYR A 557 5.98 -11.38 -11.67
CA TYR A 557 5.34 -12.22 -12.68
C TYR A 557 6.27 -13.35 -13.10
N HIS A 558 5.70 -14.46 -13.49
CA HIS A 558 6.44 -15.59 -14.06
C HIS A 558 5.58 -16.32 -15.10
N GLY A 559 6.24 -16.90 -16.09
CA GLY A 559 5.59 -17.65 -17.15
C GLY A 559 6.60 -18.38 -18.02
N THR A 560 6.13 -19.12 -19.02
CA THR A 560 6.97 -19.89 -19.93
C THR A 560 7.19 -19.14 -21.22
N GLY A 561 8.45 -18.81 -21.50
CA GLY A 561 8.90 -18.22 -22.76
C GLY A 561 9.35 -19.27 -23.76
N VAL A 562 9.27 -18.93 -25.05
CA VAL A 562 9.67 -19.79 -26.17
C VAL A 562 10.79 -19.14 -26.95
N ILE A 563 11.94 -19.80 -27.03
CA ILE A 563 13.11 -19.31 -27.80
C ILE A 563 12.78 -19.35 -29.29
N VAL A 564 12.95 -18.22 -29.98
CA VAL A 564 12.66 -18.05 -31.41
C VAL A 564 13.89 -17.72 -32.27
N ASP A 565 14.95 -17.23 -31.62
CA ASP A 565 16.25 -16.96 -32.27
C ASP A 565 17.37 -17.17 -31.25
N THR A 566 18.15 -18.23 -31.42
CA THR A 566 19.27 -18.58 -30.54
C THR A 566 20.47 -17.68 -30.70
N LYS A 567 20.67 -17.10 -31.88
CA LYS A 567 21.82 -16.22 -32.16
C LYS A 567 21.64 -14.85 -31.55
N ARG A 568 20.42 -14.35 -31.55
CA ARG A 568 20.05 -13.06 -30.98
C ARG A 568 19.50 -13.18 -29.56
N GLY A 569 19.31 -14.41 -29.10
CA GLY A 569 18.71 -14.68 -27.78
C GLY A 569 17.28 -14.20 -27.67
N LEU A 570 16.47 -14.27 -28.74
CA LEU A 570 15.08 -13.81 -28.68
C LEU A 570 14.14 -14.89 -28.15
N VAL A 571 13.27 -14.47 -27.24
CA VAL A 571 12.25 -15.31 -26.60
C VAL A 571 10.90 -14.60 -26.68
N VAL A 572 9.89 -15.33 -27.13
CA VAL A 572 8.49 -14.86 -27.13
C VAL A 572 7.81 -15.32 -25.84
N ILE A 573 7.03 -14.46 -25.26
CA ILE A 573 6.25 -14.66 -24.05
C ILE A 573 4.90 -13.93 -24.16
N ASP A 574 3.94 -14.27 -23.32
CA ASP A 574 2.73 -13.46 -23.21
C ASP A 574 2.97 -12.13 -22.47
N ARG A 575 2.17 -11.13 -22.84
CA ARG A 575 2.20 -9.81 -22.22
C ARG A 575 1.66 -9.81 -20.78
N ASN A 576 0.90 -10.83 -20.38
CA ASN A 576 0.45 -10.96 -19.00
C ASN A 576 1.64 -11.22 -18.05
N THR A 577 2.66 -11.96 -18.54
CA THR A 577 3.93 -12.18 -17.84
C THR A 577 4.89 -11.00 -17.95
N VAL A 578 4.97 -10.34 -19.14
CA VAL A 578 5.83 -9.17 -19.36
C VAL A 578 4.96 -7.98 -19.79
N PRO A 579 4.28 -7.31 -18.82
CA PRO A 579 3.22 -6.35 -19.14
C PRO A 579 3.72 -4.99 -19.64
N LEU A 580 4.97 -4.63 -19.35
CA LEU A 580 5.55 -3.33 -19.67
C LEU A 580 7.07 -3.40 -19.89
N ALA A 581 7.67 -2.34 -20.42
CA ALA A 581 9.11 -2.31 -20.74
C ALA A 581 10.00 -2.01 -19.51
N MET A 582 9.43 -1.44 -18.47
CA MET A 582 10.17 -1.03 -17.26
C MET A 582 10.13 -2.12 -16.20
N GLY A 583 11.10 -2.99 -16.18
CA GLY A 583 11.22 -4.03 -15.17
C GLY A 583 12.46 -4.88 -15.35
N ASP A 584 12.67 -5.77 -14.42
CA ASP A 584 13.80 -6.69 -14.40
C ASP A 584 13.37 -8.04 -14.94
N VAL A 585 13.85 -8.38 -16.14
CA VAL A 585 13.64 -9.67 -16.76
C VAL A 585 14.76 -10.63 -16.34
N ARG A 586 14.40 -11.81 -15.89
CA ARG A 586 15.30 -12.95 -15.65
C ARG A 586 14.82 -14.14 -16.44
N ILE A 587 15.75 -14.80 -17.10
CA ILE A 587 15.45 -15.94 -17.96
C ILE A 587 16.18 -17.16 -17.43
N THR A 588 15.44 -18.18 -17.07
CA THR A 588 15.97 -19.42 -16.47
C THR A 588 15.87 -20.58 -17.47
N PHE A 589 17.00 -21.20 -17.74
CA PHE A 589 17.15 -22.33 -18.62
C PHE A 589 17.17 -23.63 -17.79
N ASN A 590 16.25 -24.54 -18.11
CA ASN A 590 16.11 -25.85 -17.46
C ASN A 590 16.18 -25.80 -15.92
N GLY A 591 15.64 -24.75 -15.30
CA GLY A 591 15.64 -24.58 -13.85
C GLY A 591 17.04 -24.44 -13.21
N THR A 592 18.10 -24.27 -13.99
CA THR A 592 19.49 -24.33 -13.51
C THR A 592 20.30 -23.07 -13.81
N VAL A 593 20.22 -22.52 -15.03
CA VAL A 593 20.98 -21.34 -15.43
C VAL A 593 20.04 -20.15 -15.54
N GLU A 594 20.25 -19.13 -14.71
CA GLU A 594 19.51 -17.86 -14.75
C GLU A 594 20.38 -16.74 -15.29
N VAL A 595 19.89 -16.03 -16.29
CA VAL A 595 20.57 -14.86 -16.89
C VAL A 595 19.63 -13.65 -16.94
N PRO A 596 20.18 -12.41 -16.92
CA PRO A 596 19.37 -11.23 -17.10
C PRO A 596 18.86 -11.14 -18.54
N GLY A 597 17.64 -10.66 -18.69
CA GLY A 597 17.00 -10.38 -19.96
C GLY A 597 16.68 -8.90 -20.15
N LYS A 598 16.17 -8.59 -21.33
CA LYS A 598 15.72 -7.25 -21.70
C LYS A 598 14.42 -7.35 -22.50
N VAL A 599 13.49 -6.43 -22.27
CA VAL A 599 12.29 -6.32 -23.09
C VAL A 599 12.65 -5.65 -24.41
N GLU A 600 12.34 -6.33 -25.52
CA GLU A 600 12.59 -5.83 -26.88
C GLU A 600 11.35 -5.27 -27.55
N PHE A 601 10.18 -5.87 -27.27
CA PHE A 601 8.92 -5.48 -27.89
C PHE A 601 7.73 -5.92 -27.03
N ILE A 602 6.73 -5.07 -26.91
CA ILE A 602 5.43 -5.38 -26.30
C ILE A 602 4.35 -5.14 -27.34
N HIS A 603 3.63 -6.18 -27.73
CA HIS A 603 2.61 -6.04 -28.76
C HIS A 603 1.45 -5.16 -28.27
N PRO A 604 1.11 -4.05 -28.94
CA PRO A 604 0.11 -3.12 -28.46
C PRO A 604 -1.32 -3.68 -28.47
N LEU A 605 -1.61 -4.64 -29.34
CA LEU A 605 -2.95 -5.20 -29.57
C LEU A 605 -3.15 -6.59 -28.97
N HIS A 606 -2.11 -7.41 -28.96
CA HIS A 606 -2.20 -8.82 -28.56
C HIS A 606 -1.38 -9.14 -27.33
N ASN A 607 -1.77 -10.18 -26.61
CA ASN A 607 -1.09 -10.70 -25.42
C ASN A 607 0.27 -11.35 -25.77
N LEU A 608 1.15 -10.59 -26.40
CA LEU A 608 2.46 -11.04 -26.85
C LEU A 608 3.55 -10.03 -26.49
N ALA A 609 4.72 -10.53 -26.09
CA ALA A 609 5.93 -9.74 -25.86
C ALA A 609 7.17 -10.51 -26.37
N VAL A 610 8.24 -9.78 -26.68
CA VAL A 610 9.55 -10.34 -27.01
C VAL A 610 10.56 -9.84 -25.98
N VAL A 611 11.28 -10.76 -25.38
CA VAL A 611 12.43 -10.46 -24.52
C VAL A 611 13.69 -11.04 -25.15
N SER A 612 14.86 -10.55 -24.73
CA SER A 612 16.15 -11.07 -25.19
C SER A 612 17.07 -11.40 -24.02
N TYR A 613 18.01 -12.27 -24.26
CA TYR A 613 19.16 -12.56 -23.39
C TYR A 613 20.47 -12.51 -24.18
N ASP A 614 21.61 -12.39 -23.48
CA ASP A 614 22.92 -12.52 -24.11
C ASP A 614 23.28 -14.02 -24.22
N PRO A 615 23.34 -14.57 -25.45
CA PRO A 615 23.63 -16.00 -25.64
C PRO A 615 24.99 -16.46 -25.10
N ARG A 616 25.92 -15.55 -24.88
CA ARG A 616 27.24 -15.88 -24.32
C ARG A 616 27.14 -16.30 -22.86
N LEU A 617 26.12 -15.82 -22.14
CA LEU A 617 25.95 -16.10 -20.71
C LEU A 617 25.43 -17.52 -20.41
N ILE A 618 24.87 -18.21 -21.39
CA ILE A 618 24.36 -19.59 -21.22
C ILE A 618 25.39 -20.64 -21.62
N GLY A 619 26.63 -20.24 -21.95
CA GLY A 619 27.73 -21.16 -22.31
C GLY A 619 27.34 -22.16 -23.39
N ASP A 620 27.63 -23.44 -23.16
CA ASP A 620 27.34 -24.53 -24.08
C ASP A 620 25.94 -25.14 -23.90
N THR A 621 24.99 -24.44 -23.20
CA THR A 621 23.61 -24.92 -23.04
C THR A 621 22.96 -25.19 -24.41
N PRO A 622 22.49 -26.41 -24.71
CA PRO A 622 22.03 -26.81 -26.04
C PRO A 622 20.62 -26.29 -26.34
N VAL A 623 20.47 -24.97 -26.40
CA VAL A 623 19.19 -24.35 -26.73
C VAL A 623 18.84 -24.47 -28.21
N ARG A 624 17.56 -24.44 -28.52
CA ARG A 624 17.02 -24.55 -29.86
C ARG A 624 15.93 -23.51 -30.08
N ALA A 625 15.86 -22.88 -31.25
CA ALA A 625 14.71 -22.12 -31.66
C ALA A 625 13.54 -23.06 -31.99
N ALA A 626 12.36 -22.76 -31.46
CA ALA A 626 11.14 -23.50 -31.77
C ALA A 626 10.74 -23.30 -33.24
N THR A 627 10.20 -24.34 -33.85
CA THR A 627 9.68 -24.29 -35.20
C THR A 627 8.19 -23.97 -35.18
N PHE A 628 7.82 -22.78 -35.63
CA PHE A 628 6.42 -22.38 -35.76
C PHE A 628 5.88 -22.79 -37.13
N VAL A 629 4.67 -23.37 -37.13
CA VAL A 629 3.93 -23.78 -38.32
C VAL A 629 2.59 -23.07 -38.37
N THR A 630 2.38 -22.29 -39.40
CA THR A 630 1.15 -21.51 -39.60
C THR A 630 0.02 -22.37 -40.21
N LYS A 631 -0.37 -23.41 -39.46
CA LYS A 631 -1.55 -24.23 -39.79
C LYS A 631 -2.79 -23.62 -39.14
N GLU A 632 -3.83 -23.41 -39.89
CA GLU A 632 -5.12 -23.05 -39.34
C GLU A 632 -5.69 -24.28 -38.61
N LEU A 633 -6.04 -24.11 -37.34
CA LEU A 633 -6.62 -25.11 -36.46
C LEU A 633 -8.14 -25.02 -36.52
N SER A 634 -8.81 -26.18 -36.40
CA SER A 634 -10.26 -26.32 -36.40
C SER A 634 -10.70 -27.19 -35.22
N ALA A 635 -11.95 -27.02 -34.80
CA ALA A 635 -12.55 -27.88 -33.77
C ALA A 635 -12.40 -29.38 -34.13
N GLY A 636 -11.93 -30.16 -33.16
CA GLY A 636 -11.65 -31.60 -33.32
C GLY A 636 -10.21 -31.92 -33.75
N ASP A 637 -9.38 -30.95 -34.11
CA ASP A 637 -7.96 -31.20 -34.39
C ASP A 637 -7.27 -31.74 -33.14
N ASP A 638 -6.55 -32.87 -33.25
CA ASP A 638 -5.72 -33.43 -32.20
C ASP A 638 -4.43 -32.56 -32.05
N VAL A 639 -4.13 -32.17 -30.83
CA VAL A 639 -2.96 -31.34 -30.50
C VAL A 639 -2.35 -31.79 -29.18
N TRP A 640 -1.16 -31.26 -28.90
CA TRP A 640 -0.46 -31.43 -27.63
C TRP A 640 -0.20 -30.08 -27.00
N VAL A 641 -0.45 -29.95 -25.71
CA VAL A 641 0.09 -28.83 -24.92
C VAL A 641 1.42 -29.28 -24.35
N VAL A 642 2.49 -28.57 -24.69
CA VAL A 642 3.84 -28.83 -24.16
C VAL A 642 4.30 -27.57 -23.47
N GLY A 643 4.60 -27.65 -22.20
CA GLY A 643 4.93 -26.46 -21.40
C GLY A 643 5.60 -26.80 -20.08
N GLN A 644 5.83 -25.76 -19.29
CA GLN A 644 6.42 -25.87 -17.97
C GLN A 644 5.36 -25.72 -16.88
N ARG A 645 5.49 -26.52 -15.84
CA ARG A 645 4.78 -26.33 -14.58
C ARG A 645 5.53 -25.33 -13.69
N SER A 646 4.90 -24.96 -12.59
CA SER A 646 5.49 -24.08 -11.58
C SER A 646 6.80 -24.59 -10.97
N ASP A 647 7.05 -25.93 -11.01
CA ASP A 647 8.31 -26.57 -10.58
C ASP A 647 9.36 -26.62 -11.72
N SER A 648 9.14 -25.93 -12.82
CA SER A 648 9.97 -25.88 -14.04
C SER A 648 10.10 -27.21 -14.80
N LYS A 649 9.29 -28.23 -14.46
CA LYS A 649 9.26 -29.48 -15.23
C LYS A 649 8.46 -29.31 -16.49
N VAL A 650 9.05 -29.77 -17.61
CA VAL A 650 8.36 -29.79 -18.91
C VAL A 650 7.46 -31.01 -18.98
N MET A 651 6.20 -30.77 -19.31
CA MET A 651 5.19 -31.79 -19.48
C MET A 651 4.56 -31.72 -20.88
N SER A 652 3.93 -32.80 -21.30
CA SER A 652 3.22 -32.91 -22.56
C SER A 652 1.88 -33.57 -22.32
N GLU A 653 0.78 -32.88 -22.70
CA GLU A 653 -0.58 -33.38 -22.54
C GLU A 653 -1.32 -33.38 -23.89
N ARG A 654 -1.92 -34.53 -24.25
CA ARG A 654 -2.72 -34.63 -25.47
C ARG A 654 -4.11 -34.10 -25.21
N THR A 655 -4.62 -33.32 -26.15
CA THR A 655 -5.96 -32.74 -26.11
C THR A 655 -6.46 -32.50 -27.53
N GLN A 656 -7.63 -31.88 -27.65
CA GLN A 656 -8.22 -31.48 -28.92
C GLN A 656 -8.59 -30.01 -28.91
N VAL A 657 -8.58 -29.40 -30.08
CA VAL A 657 -9.14 -28.06 -30.25
C VAL A 657 -10.66 -28.13 -30.04
N ALA A 658 -11.16 -27.38 -29.07
CA ALA A 658 -12.57 -27.26 -28.81
C ALA A 658 -13.24 -26.29 -29.81
N SER A 659 -12.58 -25.13 -29.99
CA SER A 659 -13.03 -24.07 -30.91
C SER A 659 -11.90 -23.07 -31.19
N VAL A 660 -12.13 -22.24 -32.21
CA VAL A 660 -11.32 -21.05 -32.48
C VAL A 660 -12.28 -19.89 -32.57
N ASP A 661 -12.33 -19.08 -31.50
CA ASP A 661 -13.37 -18.08 -31.32
C ASP A 661 -12.79 -16.68 -31.09
N PRO A 662 -13.51 -15.62 -31.46
CA PRO A 662 -13.22 -14.28 -31.06
C PRO A 662 -13.07 -14.14 -29.55
N VAL A 663 -12.01 -13.49 -29.14
CA VAL A 663 -11.81 -13.12 -27.72
C VAL A 663 -12.65 -11.87 -27.42
N SER A 664 -13.58 -12.01 -26.46
CA SER A 664 -14.39 -10.89 -25.96
C SER A 664 -14.25 -10.82 -24.44
N PHE A 665 -13.36 -9.96 -23.97
CA PHE A 665 -13.20 -9.70 -22.53
C PHE A 665 -13.97 -8.44 -22.13
N PRO A 666 -14.55 -8.41 -20.91
CA PRO A 666 -15.26 -7.24 -20.43
C PRO A 666 -14.35 -6.03 -20.30
N LEU A 667 -14.91 -4.83 -20.33
CA LEU A 667 -14.20 -3.60 -20.01
C LEU A 667 -13.85 -3.57 -18.53
N SER A 668 -12.59 -3.28 -18.21
CA SER A 668 -12.14 -3.18 -16.83
C SER A 668 -12.49 -1.82 -16.23
N ARG A 669 -12.69 -1.79 -14.90
CA ARG A 669 -12.77 -0.53 -14.15
C ARG A 669 -11.45 0.19 -14.12
N THR A 670 -10.36 -0.56 -13.94
CA THR A 670 -9.00 -0.07 -14.07
C THR A 670 -8.58 -0.07 -15.53
N LEU A 671 -7.88 0.97 -15.98
CA LEU A 671 -7.35 1.01 -17.33
C LEU A 671 -6.19 0.04 -17.47
N ARG A 672 -6.45 -1.12 -18.01
CA ARG A 672 -5.46 -2.16 -18.27
C ARG A 672 -5.50 -2.61 -19.72
N PHE A 673 -4.42 -3.27 -20.15
CA PHE A 673 -4.38 -3.94 -21.43
C PHE A 673 -5.50 -4.99 -21.51
N ARG A 674 -6.12 -5.08 -22.67
CA ARG A 674 -7.15 -6.06 -23.01
C ARG A 674 -6.95 -6.43 -24.46
N ASP A 675 -6.92 -7.73 -24.75
CA ASP A 675 -6.95 -8.21 -26.13
C ASP A 675 -8.25 -7.82 -26.81
N SER A 676 -8.13 -7.52 -28.10
CA SER A 676 -9.24 -7.31 -29.02
C SER A 676 -8.87 -7.83 -30.39
N ASN A 677 -9.86 -8.14 -31.20
CA ASN A 677 -9.69 -8.63 -32.57
C ASN A 677 -8.81 -9.88 -32.69
N LEU A 678 -8.89 -10.76 -31.72
CA LEU A 678 -8.12 -12.01 -31.69
C LEU A 678 -9.08 -13.20 -31.75
N GLU A 679 -8.86 -14.11 -32.67
CA GLU A 679 -9.44 -15.46 -32.70
C GLU A 679 -8.49 -16.37 -31.92
N ALA A 680 -8.87 -16.73 -30.68
CA ALA A 680 -8.03 -17.59 -29.83
C ALA A 680 -8.47 -19.05 -29.87
N ILE A 681 -7.51 -19.94 -29.69
CA ILE A 681 -7.73 -21.38 -29.69
C ILE A 681 -8.14 -21.82 -28.28
N ASN A 682 -9.30 -22.47 -28.18
CA ASN A 682 -9.79 -23.12 -26.98
C ASN A 682 -9.53 -24.61 -27.05
N LEU A 683 -9.19 -25.23 -25.94
CA LEU A 683 -8.89 -26.65 -25.85
C LEU A 683 -9.94 -27.37 -25.01
N VAL A 684 -10.21 -28.65 -25.40
CA VAL A 684 -11.00 -29.56 -24.57
C VAL A 684 -10.15 -30.02 -23.39
N ASN A 685 -10.66 -29.91 -22.17
CA ASN A 685 -9.88 -30.22 -20.94
C ASN A 685 -8.52 -29.52 -20.94
N ALA A 686 -8.52 -28.20 -21.10
CA ALA A 686 -7.31 -27.38 -21.08
C ALA A 686 -6.53 -27.58 -19.77
N PRO A 687 -5.20 -27.86 -19.81
CA PRO A 687 -4.40 -27.97 -18.60
C PRO A 687 -4.34 -26.63 -17.90
N ALA A 688 -4.70 -26.62 -16.61
CA ALA A 688 -4.80 -25.36 -15.83
C ALA A 688 -3.44 -24.88 -15.26
N ASP A 689 -2.46 -25.79 -15.14
CA ASP A 689 -1.19 -25.55 -14.49
C ASP A 689 0.03 -25.65 -15.45
N LEU A 690 -0.23 -25.48 -16.74
CA LEU A 690 0.76 -25.66 -17.80
C LEU A 690 0.77 -24.46 -18.73
N ASP A 691 1.85 -23.72 -18.77
CA ASP A 691 2.12 -22.65 -19.71
C ASP A 691 3.15 -23.10 -20.75
N GLY A 692 3.01 -22.69 -22.01
CA GLY A 692 3.95 -23.08 -23.06
C GLY A 692 3.41 -22.95 -24.48
N VAL A 693 3.27 -24.08 -25.19
CA VAL A 693 2.87 -24.10 -26.61
C VAL A 693 1.84 -25.19 -26.91
N ILE A 694 1.02 -24.93 -27.90
CA ILE A 694 0.23 -25.98 -28.60
C ILE A 694 1.08 -26.50 -29.74
N ALA A 695 1.31 -27.80 -29.82
CA ALA A 695 2.17 -28.43 -30.79
C ALA A 695 1.49 -29.60 -31.51
N ASN A 696 2.01 -29.96 -32.68
CA ASN A 696 1.64 -31.19 -33.39
C ASN A 696 2.43 -32.39 -32.86
N ASP A 697 2.14 -33.60 -33.41
CA ASP A 697 2.82 -34.85 -33.02
C ASP A 697 4.35 -34.79 -33.20
N LYS A 698 4.84 -33.94 -34.08
CA LYS A 698 6.27 -33.76 -34.37
C LYS A 698 6.95 -32.74 -33.44
N GLY A 699 6.17 -32.03 -32.58
CA GLY A 699 6.67 -30.97 -31.74
C GLY A 699 6.89 -29.63 -32.49
N ASP A 700 6.25 -29.43 -33.65
CA ASP A 700 6.19 -28.12 -34.28
C ASP A 700 5.10 -27.29 -33.60
N VAL A 701 5.36 -26.01 -33.35
CA VAL A 701 4.49 -25.10 -32.61
C VAL A 701 3.39 -24.56 -33.53
N LEU A 702 2.13 -24.77 -33.10
CA LEU A 702 0.92 -24.32 -33.80
C LEU A 702 0.34 -23.06 -33.18
N ALA A 703 0.57 -22.88 -31.88
CA ALA A 703 0.14 -21.69 -31.13
C ALA A 703 0.98 -21.51 -29.85
N LEU A 704 1.03 -20.31 -29.33
CA LEU A 704 1.50 -20.04 -27.98
C LEU A 704 0.35 -20.28 -27.01
N TRP A 705 0.53 -21.16 -26.03
CA TRP A 705 -0.44 -21.41 -24.96
C TRP A 705 -0.20 -20.46 -23.80
N SER A 706 -1.07 -19.49 -23.62
CA SER A 706 -0.81 -18.29 -22.82
C SER A 706 -1.94 -17.95 -21.89
N SER A 707 -1.59 -17.35 -20.76
CA SER A 707 -2.51 -16.80 -19.78
C SER A 707 -3.01 -15.42 -20.19
N PHE A 708 -4.33 -15.21 -20.14
CA PHE A 708 -5.01 -13.93 -20.33
C PHE A 708 -5.64 -13.51 -19.00
N ALA A 709 -5.38 -12.28 -18.58
CA ALA A 709 -5.97 -11.72 -17.38
C ALA A 709 -7.01 -10.64 -17.71
N PHE A 710 -8.18 -10.73 -17.12
CA PHE A 710 -9.27 -9.76 -17.27
C PHE A 710 -10.01 -9.54 -15.95
N GLU A 711 -10.64 -8.39 -15.81
CA GLU A 711 -11.35 -8.00 -14.60
C GLU A 711 -12.85 -8.24 -14.77
N THR A 712 -13.47 -9.03 -13.89
CA THR A 712 -14.91 -9.21 -13.79
C THR A 712 -15.39 -8.62 -12.47
N GLN A 713 -16.41 -7.75 -12.52
CA GLN A 713 -16.98 -7.08 -11.35
C GLN A 713 -15.94 -6.45 -10.42
N ARG A 714 -15.19 -7.21 -9.62
CA ARG A 714 -14.15 -6.76 -8.69
C ARG A 714 -12.95 -7.69 -8.62
N GLU A 715 -12.98 -8.81 -9.31
CA GLU A 715 -11.95 -9.84 -9.26
C GLU A 715 -11.17 -9.89 -10.56
N LEU A 716 -9.90 -10.23 -10.44
CA LEU A 716 -9.03 -10.49 -11.57
C LEU A 716 -9.10 -11.99 -11.88
N GLU A 717 -9.58 -12.32 -13.05
CA GLU A 717 -9.66 -13.69 -13.53
C GLU A 717 -8.55 -13.96 -14.54
N GLN A 718 -8.09 -15.21 -14.60
CA GLN A 718 -7.14 -15.69 -15.59
C GLN A 718 -7.69 -16.90 -16.33
N VAL A 719 -7.49 -16.92 -17.65
CA VAL A 719 -7.83 -18.05 -18.51
C VAL A 719 -6.72 -18.30 -19.50
N ASN A 720 -6.42 -19.56 -19.77
CA ASN A 720 -5.44 -19.91 -20.79
C ASN A 720 -6.12 -20.08 -22.15
N ARG A 721 -5.50 -19.52 -23.20
CA ARG A 721 -5.92 -19.60 -24.60
C ARG A 721 -4.71 -19.76 -25.51
N GLY A 722 -4.92 -20.37 -26.68
CA GLY A 722 -3.89 -20.45 -27.70
C GLY A 722 -3.85 -19.20 -28.60
N ILE A 723 -2.69 -18.56 -28.72
CA ILE A 723 -2.46 -17.49 -29.68
C ILE A 723 -1.89 -18.11 -30.95
N PRO A 724 -2.52 -17.96 -32.13
CA PRO A 724 -2.11 -18.63 -33.36
C PRO A 724 -0.66 -18.32 -33.78
N ALA A 725 0.05 -19.32 -34.28
CA ALA A 725 1.46 -19.23 -34.67
C ALA A 725 1.76 -18.16 -35.74
N ASP A 726 0.79 -17.82 -36.57
CA ASP A 726 0.98 -16.80 -37.61
C ASP A 726 1.10 -15.38 -37.02
N LEU A 727 0.35 -15.05 -35.95
CA LEU A 727 0.52 -13.79 -35.20
C LEU A 727 1.92 -13.70 -34.56
N VAL A 728 2.32 -14.78 -33.90
CA VAL A 728 3.66 -14.87 -33.28
C VAL A 728 4.75 -14.70 -34.36
N THR A 729 4.63 -15.39 -35.49
CA THR A 729 5.59 -15.33 -36.58
C THR A 729 5.66 -13.92 -37.20
N GLU A 730 4.52 -13.24 -37.34
CA GLU A 730 4.48 -11.87 -37.85
C GLU A 730 5.21 -10.89 -36.91
N MET A 731 4.95 -10.99 -35.60
CA MET A 731 5.63 -10.19 -34.59
C MET A 731 7.14 -10.44 -34.58
N ILE A 732 7.57 -11.72 -34.60
CA ILE A 732 9.00 -12.08 -34.67
C ILE A 732 9.67 -11.48 -35.93
N ASN A 733 9.02 -11.61 -37.08
CA ASN A 733 9.53 -11.06 -38.33
C ASN A 733 9.63 -9.53 -38.28
N ALA A 734 8.64 -8.87 -37.70
CA ALA A 734 8.67 -7.41 -37.51
C ALA A 734 9.83 -6.99 -36.61
N VAL A 735 10.00 -7.60 -35.46
CA VAL A 735 11.08 -7.32 -34.50
C VAL A 735 12.45 -7.65 -35.11
N SER A 736 12.59 -8.81 -35.80
CA SER A 736 13.84 -9.27 -36.36
C SER A 736 14.32 -8.37 -37.51
N ASN A 737 13.40 -7.90 -38.31
CA ASN A 737 13.71 -7.07 -39.48
C ASN A 737 13.49 -5.58 -39.24
N ARG A 738 13.18 -5.18 -38.00
CA ARG A 738 12.84 -3.80 -37.63
C ARG A 738 11.72 -3.21 -38.51
N ARG A 739 10.77 -4.04 -38.90
CA ARG A 739 9.62 -3.65 -39.71
C ARG A 739 8.57 -2.99 -38.86
N GLN A 740 8.05 -1.86 -39.32
CA GLN A 740 6.92 -1.20 -38.65
C GLN A 740 5.65 -2.02 -38.80
N LEU A 741 4.94 -2.26 -37.66
CA LEU A 741 3.60 -2.77 -37.67
C LEU A 741 2.59 -1.63 -37.69
N TYR A 742 1.44 -1.88 -38.29
CA TYR A 742 0.35 -0.91 -38.41
C TYR A 742 -0.96 -1.50 -37.89
N SER A 743 -1.86 -0.64 -37.44
CA SER A 743 -3.17 -0.97 -36.91
C SER A 743 -4.26 -0.14 -37.57
N PHE A 744 -5.44 -0.72 -37.65
CA PHE A 744 -6.67 -0.04 -38.01
C PHE A 744 -7.22 0.84 -36.87
N GLU A 745 -6.92 0.49 -35.63
CA GLU A 745 -7.38 1.17 -34.41
C GLU A 745 -8.89 1.20 -34.23
N ALA A 746 -9.54 0.06 -34.59
CA ALA A 746 -10.93 -0.24 -34.32
C ALA A 746 -11.08 -1.63 -33.66
N GLU A 747 -12.04 -1.81 -32.82
CA GLU A 747 -12.48 -3.11 -32.32
C GLU A 747 -13.72 -3.54 -33.11
N PHE A 748 -13.77 -4.82 -33.43
CA PHE A 748 -14.84 -5.38 -34.26
C PHE A 748 -15.64 -6.42 -33.50
N ASP A 749 -16.94 -6.47 -33.77
CA ASP A 749 -17.81 -7.61 -33.48
C ASP A 749 -17.94 -8.49 -34.73
N VAL A 750 -18.36 -9.72 -34.52
CA VAL A 750 -18.62 -10.68 -35.58
C VAL A 750 -20.13 -10.89 -35.70
N ASP A 751 -20.74 -10.37 -36.76
CA ASP A 751 -22.14 -10.48 -37.03
C ASP A 751 -22.44 -11.58 -38.09
N SER A 752 -23.53 -12.31 -37.91
CA SER A 752 -24.03 -13.22 -38.94
C SER A 752 -24.50 -12.44 -40.19
N LEU A 753 -24.45 -13.05 -41.36
CA LEU A 753 -25.03 -12.42 -42.55
C LEU A 753 -26.55 -12.19 -42.41
N ALA A 754 -27.22 -12.92 -41.52
CA ALA A 754 -28.63 -12.70 -41.19
C ALA A 754 -28.83 -11.39 -40.40
N GLU A 755 -27.92 -11.10 -39.45
CA GLU A 755 -27.94 -9.79 -38.77
C GLU A 755 -27.55 -8.65 -39.71
N ALA A 756 -26.53 -8.85 -40.53
CA ALA A 756 -26.14 -7.84 -41.53
C ALA A 756 -27.28 -7.44 -42.47
N ARG A 757 -28.17 -8.38 -42.82
CA ARG A 757 -29.42 -8.09 -43.58
C ARG A 757 -30.37 -7.16 -42.82
N LYS A 758 -30.42 -7.22 -41.51
CA LYS A 758 -31.22 -6.27 -40.69
C LYS A 758 -30.69 -4.87 -40.76
N PHE A 759 -29.36 -4.71 -40.97
CA PHE A 759 -28.72 -3.42 -41.27
C PHE A 759 -28.81 -3.03 -42.73
N GLY A 760 -29.62 -3.75 -43.53
CA GLY A 760 -29.89 -3.44 -44.92
C GLY A 760 -28.85 -3.94 -45.92
N LEU A 761 -27.90 -4.79 -45.50
CA LEU A 761 -26.91 -5.34 -46.43
C LEU A 761 -27.57 -6.09 -47.61
N THR A 762 -27.21 -5.77 -48.83
CA THR A 762 -27.84 -6.30 -50.06
C THR A 762 -27.51 -7.77 -50.29
N ASP A 763 -28.41 -8.45 -50.97
CA ASP A 763 -28.20 -9.82 -51.40
C ASP A 763 -26.94 -10.00 -52.24
N ALA A 764 -26.54 -9.00 -53.00
CA ALA A 764 -25.30 -9.02 -53.77
C ALA A 764 -24.10 -9.16 -52.89
N TRP A 765 -24.03 -8.39 -51.81
CA TRP A 765 -22.95 -8.50 -50.81
C TRP A 765 -23.02 -9.79 -50.01
N VAL A 766 -24.20 -10.24 -49.61
CA VAL A 766 -24.35 -11.52 -48.90
C VAL A 766 -23.77 -12.66 -49.73
N LYS A 767 -24.12 -12.74 -51.05
CA LYS A 767 -23.54 -13.75 -51.95
C LYS A 767 -22.02 -13.63 -52.10
N ARG A 768 -21.48 -12.43 -52.08
CA ARG A 768 -20.01 -12.24 -52.14
C ARG A 768 -19.33 -12.76 -50.87
N PHE A 769 -19.90 -12.53 -49.69
CA PHE A 769 -19.42 -13.09 -48.44
C PHE A 769 -19.53 -14.62 -48.39
N GLU A 770 -20.66 -15.17 -48.82
CA GLU A 770 -20.85 -16.64 -48.93
C GLU A 770 -19.82 -17.27 -49.88
N ALA A 771 -19.48 -16.58 -50.96
CA ALA A 771 -18.45 -17.05 -51.89
C ALA A 771 -17.03 -16.89 -51.34
N HIS A 772 -16.77 -15.90 -50.47
CA HIS A 772 -15.48 -15.68 -49.82
C HIS A 772 -15.25 -16.73 -48.71
N ASP A 773 -16.25 -16.92 -47.80
CA ASP A 773 -16.19 -17.92 -46.75
C ASP A 773 -17.59 -18.54 -46.51
N GLY A 774 -17.84 -19.67 -47.19
CA GLY A 774 -19.13 -20.35 -47.11
C GLY A 774 -19.40 -21.08 -45.80
N GLN A 775 -18.37 -21.26 -44.97
CA GLN A 775 -18.51 -21.91 -43.65
C GLN A 775 -18.92 -20.93 -42.56
N ARG A 776 -18.22 -19.80 -42.47
CA ARG A 776 -18.45 -18.82 -41.36
C ARG A 776 -19.70 -17.97 -41.60
N ARG A 777 -19.99 -17.54 -42.83
CA ARG A 777 -21.16 -16.72 -43.18
C ARG A 777 -21.32 -15.51 -42.27
N GLN A 778 -20.26 -14.72 -42.09
CA GLN A 778 -20.15 -13.61 -41.17
C GLN A 778 -19.63 -12.35 -41.86
N VAL A 779 -19.83 -11.21 -41.20
CA VAL A 779 -19.26 -9.92 -41.53
C VAL A 779 -18.74 -9.30 -40.24
N LEU A 780 -17.74 -8.44 -40.31
CA LEU A 780 -17.26 -7.65 -39.20
C LEU A 780 -18.02 -6.34 -39.11
N SER A 781 -18.49 -6.00 -37.90
CA SER A 781 -19.04 -4.69 -37.59
C SER A 781 -18.10 -3.93 -36.64
N ILE A 782 -18.11 -2.62 -36.72
CA ILE A 782 -17.30 -1.80 -35.82
C ILE A 782 -18.02 -1.68 -34.48
N ASP A 783 -17.42 -2.23 -33.42
CA ASP A 783 -17.88 -2.08 -32.03
C ASP A 783 -17.35 -0.77 -31.42
N ARG A 784 -16.01 -0.57 -31.49
CA ARG A 784 -15.35 0.59 -30.88
C ARG A 784 -14.24 1.15 -31.75
N LEU A 785 -14.06 2.47 -31.62
CA LEU A 785 -12.99 3.20 -32.28
C LEU A 785 -12.03 3.76 -31.23
N VAL A 786 -10.74 3.66 -31.51
CA VAL A 786 -9.71 4.21 -30.63
C VAL A 786 -9.71 5.74 -30.78
N ALA A 787 -10.09 6.46 -29.75
CA ALA A 787 -10.20 7.90 -29.78
C ALA A 787 -8.87 8.59 -30.16
N GLY A 788 -8.96 9.63 -30.97
CA GLY A 788 -7.80 10.38 -31.45
C GLY A 788 -7.10 9.78 -32.67
N THR A 789 -7.65 8.71 -33.26
CA THR A 789 -7.10 8.07 -34.47
C THR A 789 -7.85 8.44 -35.73
N PRO A 790 -7.27 8.20 -36.93
CA PRO A 790 -7.98 8.41 -38.18
C PRO A 790 -9.27 7.63 -38.32
N ALA A 791 -9.32 6.39 -37.77
CA ALA A 791 -10.53 5.57 -37.76
C ALA A 791 -11.66 6.25 -37.00
N ALA A 792 -11.38 6.82 -35.80
CA ALA A 792 -12.39 7.53 -35.01
C ALA A 792 -12.97 8.79 -35.66
N VAL A 793 -12.34 9.28 -36.72
CA VAL A 793 -12.82 10.46 -37.47
C VAL A 793 -13.72 10.07 -38.65
N GLN A 794 -13.47 8.91 -39.26
CA GLN A 794 -14.08 8.53 -40.52
C GLN A 794 -15.09 7.40 -40.42
N LEU A 795 -14.93 6.52 -39.44
CA LEU A 795 -15.79 5.38 -39.20
C LEU A 795 -16.76 5.65 -38.03
N GLU A 796 -17.80 4.87 -37.99
CA GLU A 796 -18.85 4.94 -36.97
C GLU A 796 -19.12 3.54 -36.38
N PRO A 797 -19.41 3.42 -35.06
CA PRO A 797 -19.89 2.16 -34.51
C PRO A 797 -21.13 1.67 -35.26
N GLY A 798 -21.16 0.38 -35.59
CA GLY A 798 -22.21 -0.23 -36.40
C GLY A 798 -21.94 -0.24 -37.92
N ASP A 799 -20.86 0.38 -38.44
CA ASP A 799 -20.42 0.19 -39.81
C ASP A 799 -20.08 -1.30 -40.04
N LEU A 800 -20.64 -1.90 -41.10
CA LEU A 800 -20.22 -3.26 -41.49
C LEU A 800 -19.00 -3.14 -42.42
N LEU A 801 -17.92 -3.78 -42.08
CA LEU A 801 -16.69 -3.79 -42.87
C LEU A 801 -16.80 -4.77 -44.04
N LEU A 802 -16.80 -4.27 -45.26
CA LEU A 802 -17.01 -5.06 -46.46
C LEU A 802 -15.70 -5.50 -47.12
N ALA A 803 -14.78 -4.54 -47.30
CA ALA A 803 -13.55 -4.80 -48.00
C ALA A 803 -12.45 -3.80 -47.60
N ILE A 804 -11.19 -4.22 -47.76
CA ILE A 804 -10.00 -3.36 -47.67
C ILE A 804 -9.23 -3.46 -48.99
N ASP A 805 -8.96 -2.34 -49.60
CA ASP A 805 -8.35 -2.24 -50.94
C ASP A 805 -9.06 -3.11 -52.00
N GLY A 806 -10.39 -3.20 -51.93
CA GLY A 806 -11.24 -3.98 -52.81
C GLY A 806 -11.27 -5.48 -52.51
N THR A 807 -10.47 -5.97 -51.56
CA THR A 807 -10.48 -7.38 -51.11
C THR A 807 -11.47 -7.54 -49.95
N ILE A 808 -12.39 -8.47 -50.05
CA ILE A 808 -13.37 -8.80 -49.02
C ILE A 808 -12.62 -9.28 -47.77
N VAL A 809 -13.05 -8.81 -46.60
CA VAL A 809 -12.54 -9.23 -45.30
C VAL A 809 -13.71 -9.57 -44.38
N ASN A 810 -13.65 -10.72 -43.72
CA ASN A 810 -14.66 -11.14 -42.74
C ASN A 810 -14.06 -11.75 -41.46
N ARG A 811 -12.74 -11.64 -41.32
CA ARG A 811 -11.98 -12.14 -40.18
C ARG A 811 -11.02 -11.05 -39.64
N PHE A 812 -10.79 -11.04 -38.34
CA PHE A 812 -9.85 -10.10 -37.72
C PHE A 812 -8.47 -10.19 -38.35
N ARG A 813 -7.99 -11.40 -38.60
CA ARG A 813 -6.65 -11.66 -39.15
C ARG A 813 -6.48 -11.15 -40.57
N GLU A 814 -7.56 -11.19 -41.39
CA GLU A 814 -7.57 -10.62 -42.74
C GLU A 814 -7.43 -9.08 -42.67
N VAL A 815 -8.15 -8.45 -41.75
CA VAL A 815 -8.05 -7.01 -41.51
C VAL A 815 -6.62 -6.63 -41.11
N GLU A 816 -6.04 -7.32 -40.09
CA GLU A 816 -4.68 -7.04 -39.62
C GLU A 816 -3.64 -7.12 -40.77
N ARG A 817 -3.71 -8.14 -41.59
CA ARG A 817 -2.79 -8.30 -42.74
C ARG A 817 -2.99 -7.21 -43.78
N ALA A 818 -4.24 -6.85 -44.10
CA ALA A 818 -4.56 -5.86 -45.11
C ALA A 818 -4.06 -4.44 -44.75
N VAL A 819 -4.03 -4.13 -43.40
CA VAL A 819 -3.65 -2.78 -42.94
C VAL A 819 -2.17 -2.60 -42.65
N GLN A 820 -1.29 -3.56 -43.00
CA GLN A 820 0.17 -3.46 -42.78
C GLN A 820 0.87 -2.48 -43.73
N LYS A 821 0.29 -1.32 -43.95
CA LYS A 821 0.79 -0.20 -44.74
C LYS A 821 0.23 1.15 -44.26
N PRO A 822 0.83 2.29 -44.60
CA PRO A 822 0.42 3.59 -44.02
C PRO A 822 -0.99 4.07 -44.39
N GLU A 823 -1.57 3.58 -45.50
CA GLU A 823 -2.86 4.03 -45.99
C GLU A 823 -3.61 2.89 -46.69
N VAL A 824 -4.90 2.82 -46.51
CA VAL A 824 -5.78 1.80 -47.11
C VAL A 824 -7.11 2.40 -47.55
N ALA A 825 -7.74 1.79 -48.57
CA ALA A 825 -9.09 2.09 -49.00
C ALA A 825 -10.06 1.12 -48.25
N VAL A 826 -10.93 1.66 -47.43
CA VAL A 826 -11.88 0.86 -46.61
C VAL A 826 -13.27 1.02 -47.17
N THR A 827 -13.90 -0.08 -47.52
CA THR A 827 -15.30 -0.10 -47.95
C THR A 827 -16.19 -0.61 -46.80
N VAL A 828 -17.17 0.18 -46.43
CA VAL A 828 -18.13 -0.12 -45.37
C VAL A 828 -19.55 -0.02 -45.85
N TRP A 829 -20.47 -0.70 -45.16
CA TRP A 829 -21.91 -0.53 -45.30
C TRP A 829 -22.38 0.33 -44.11
N ARG A 830 -22.95 1.49 -44.44
CA ARG A 830 -23.46 2.46 -43.46
C ARG A 830 -24.77 3.05 -43.94
N ASP A 831 -25.79 3.05 -43.09
CA ASP A 831 -27.13 3.65 -43.36
C ASP A 831 -27.77 3.17 -44.69
N GLY A 832 -27.62 1.91 -45.00
CA GLY A 832 -28.19 1.32 -46.21
C GLY A 832 -27.40 1.62 -47.50
N ALA A 833 -26.16 2.12 -47.40
CA ALA A 833 -25.33 2.45 -48.55
C ALA A 833 -23.89 1.98 -48.40
N GLU A 834 -23.28 1.60 -49.52
CA GLU A 834 -21.85 1.32 -49.63
C GLU A 834 -21.05 2.65 -49.63
N LYS A 835 -20.03 2.75 -48.77
CA LYS A 835 -19.11 3.90 -48.73
C LYS A 835 -17.66 3.38 -48.79
N THR A 836 -16.83 4.01 -49.61
CA THR A 836 -15.38 3.75 -49.68
C THR A 836 -14.62 4.96 -49.16
N LEU A 837 -13.81 4.75 -48.12
CA LEU A 837 -13.06 5.78 -47.43
C LEU A 837 -11.56 5.53 -47.59
N GLN A 838 -10.80 6.59 -47.89
CA GLN A 838 -9.32 6.55 -47.84
C GLN A 838 -8.90 6.86 -46.40
N MET A 839 -8.20 5.94 -45.79
CA MET A 839 -7.88 6.05 -44.38
C MET A 839 -6.43 5.72 -44.07
N LYS A 840 -5.82 6.55 -43.24
CA LYS A 840 -4.50 6.30 -42.69
C LYS A 840 -4.58 5.27 -41.58
N THR A 841 -3.66 4.33 -41.56
CA THR A 841 -3.43 3.41 -40.46
C THR A 841 -2.55 4.05 -39.38
N VAL A 842 -2.49 3.44 -38.22
CA VAL A 842 -1.66 3.91 -37.10
C VAL A 842 -0.44 3.01 -36.93
N ALA A 843 0.75 3.61 -36.94
CA ALA A 843 1.99 2.90 -36.68
C ALA A 843 2.06 2.49 -35.18
N LEU A 844 2.36 1.22 -34.92
CA LEU A 844 2.48 0.65 -33.57
C LEU A 844 3.94 0.67 -33.14
N ASP A 845 4.27 1.28 -32.02
CA ASP A 845 5.67 1.45 -31.59
C ASP A 845 6.24 0.27 -30.77
N GLY A 846 5.40 -0.55 -30.17
CA GLY A 846 5.82 -1.73 -29.42
C GLY A 846 6.61 -1.46 -28.12
N ARG A 847 6.68 -0.20 -27.68
CA ARG A 847 7.43 0.18 -26.48
C ARG A 847 6.64 -0.04 -25.19
N GLY A 848 5.31 0.04 -25.25
CA GLY A 848 4.46 -0.04 -24.08
C GLY A 848 4.67 1.13 -23.14
N ILE A 849 4.58 0.88 -21.82
CA ILE A 849 4.93 1.87 -20.78
C ILE A 849 6.42 1.74 -20.51
N ASP A 850 7.19 2.72 -20.94
CA ASP A 850 8.65 2.77 -20.85
C ASP A 850 9.18 3.92 -19.98
N ARG A 851 8.29 4.76 -19.42
CA ARG A 851 8.66 5.92 -18.62
C ARG A 851 7.60 6.25 -17.56
N VAL A 852 8.06 6.50 -16.35
CA VAL A 852 7.26 7.06 -15.25
C VAL A 852 7.95 8.26 -14.64
N VAL A 853 7.15 9.13 -14.02
CA VAL A 853 7.63 10.28 -13.25
C VAL A 853 7.03 10.17 -11.85
N ILE A 854 7.86 10.18 -10.81
CA ILE A 854 7.42 10.27 -9.43
C ILE A 854 7.46 11.73 -9.02
N TRP A 855 6.30 12.30 -8.72
CA TRP A 855 6.18 13.70 -8.34
C TRP A 855 5.13 13.88 -7.26
N ALA A 856 5.49 14.60 -6.20
CA ALA A 856 4.62 14.89 -5.05
C ALA A 856 3.94 13.64 -4.45
N GLY A 857 4.58 12.46 -4.58
CA GLY A 857 4.03 11.19 -4.12
C GLY A 857 3.01 10.55 -5.08
N ALA A 858 2.84 11.07 -6.29
CA ALA A 858 2.11 10.41 -7.36
C ALA A 858 3.08 9.74 -8.34
N THR A 859 2.71 8.57 -8.85
CA THR A 859 3.35 7.96 -10.01
C THR A 859 2.59 8.37 -11.26
N LEU A 860 3.29 9.05 -12.17
CA LEU A 860 2.74 9.66 -13.36
C LEU A 860 3.30 8.94 -14.60
N GLN A 861 2.44 8.73 -15.58
CA GLN A 861 2.80 8.11 -16.87
C GLN A 861 2.10 8.80 -18.04
N ALA A 862 2.55 8.53 -19.25
CA ALA A 862 1.79 8.89 -20.43
C ALA A 862 0.46 8.12 -20.45
N PRO A 863 -0.64 8.75 -20.88
CA PRO A 863 -1.88 8.04 -21.13
C PRO A 863 -1.65 6.93 -22.17
N HIS A 864 -2.24 5.76 -21.95
CA HIS A 864 -2.04 4.62 -22.82
C HIS A 864 -3.30 4.27 -23.64
N ARG A 865 -3.12 3.40 -24.65
CA ARG A 865 -4.16 3.02 -25.63
C ARG A 865 -5.47 2.55 -24.96
N ALA A 866 -5.38 1.84 -23.83
CA ALA A 866 -6.58 1.38 -23.12
C ALA A 866 -7.55 2.52 -22.74
N MET A 867 -7.05 3.72 -22.48
CA MET A 867 -7.87 4.91 -22.22
C MET A 867 -8.67 5.31 -23.46
N ALA A 868 -8.03 5.34 -24.61
CA ALA A 868 -8.66 5.71 -25.86
C ALA A 868 -9.71 4.69 -26.31
N VAL A 869 -9.44 3.40 -26.11
CA VAL A 869 -10.36 2.31 -26.46
C VAL A 869 -11.52 2.23 -25.49
N GLN A 870 -11.24 2.16 -24.19
CA GLN A 870 -12.26 1.82 -23.20
C GLN A 870 -13.10 3.03 -22.77
N ARG A 871 -12.58 4.26 -22.91
CA ARG A 871 -13.25 5.47 -22.46
C ARG A 871 -13.52 6.48 -23.57
N GLY A 872 -13.11 6.19 -24.79
CA GLY A 872 -13.30 7.11 -25.91
C GLY A 872 -12.60 8.47 -25.76
N ILE A 873 -11.50 8.52 -24.99
CA ILE A 873 -10.77 9.74 -24.65
C ILE A 873 -9.40 9.70 -25.34
N ALA A 874 -9.11 10.71 -26.16
CA ALA A 874 -7.79 10.80 -26.79
C ALA A 874 -6.66 10.81 -25.75
N PRO A 875 -5.58 10.02 -25.97
CA PRO A 875 -4.49 9.88 -25.00
C PRO A 875 -3.60 11.12 -24.96
N SER A 876 -4.01 12.13 -24.20
CA SER A 876 -3.27 13.38 -23.97
C SER A 876 -3.29 13.76 -22.51
N GLY A 877 -2.34 14.57 -22.06
CA GLY A 877 -2.16 14.94 -20.67
C GLY A 877 -1.25 13.95 -19.92
N VAL A 878 -1.26 14.01 -18.61
CA VAL A 878 -0.42 13.19 -17.74
C VAL A 878 -1.30 12.35 -16.83
N PHE A 879 -1.20 11.03 -16.97
CA PHE A 879 -2.04 10.09 -16.23
C PHE A 879 -1.44 9.75 -14.87
N VAL A 880 -2.24 9.84 -13.81
CA VAL A 880 -1.88 9.42 -12.45
C VAL A 880 -2.17 7.92 -12.31
N SER A 881 -1.14 7.09 -12.30
CA SER A 881 -1.28 5.63 -12.21
C SER A 881 -1.36 5.13 -10.78
N PHE A 882 -0.63 5.77 -9.87
CA PHE A 882 -0.56 5.40 -8.46
C PHE A 882 -0.30 6.63 -7.60
N PHE A 883 -0.58 6.54 -6.31
CA PHE A 883 -0.22 7.57 -5.31
C PHE A 883 0.15 6.91 -3.98
N PHE A 884 1.07 7.55 -3.28
CA PHE A 884 1.52 7.09 -1.97
C PHE A 884 0.73 7.80 -0.86
N TYR A 885 0.24 7.05 0.11
CA TYR A 885 -0.31 7.63 1.33
C TYR A 885 0.77 8.42 2.08
N GLY A 886 0.36 9.46 2.79
CA GLY A 886 1.30 10.36 3.47
C GLY A 886 2.08 11.27 2.51
N SER A 887 1.50 11.60 1.39
CA SER A 887 2.11 12.46 0.37
C SER A 887 1.22 13.64 -0.01
N PRO A 888 1.79 14.71 -0.61
CA PRO A 888 1.00 15.80 -1.15
C PRO A 888 -0.08 15.35 -2.14
N ALA A 889 0.18 14.32 -2.93
CA ALA A 889 -0.82 13.77 -3.85
C ALA A 889 -2.08 13.30 -3.10
N THR A 890 -1.92 12.53 -2.02
CA THR A 890 -3.05 12.10 -1.17
C THR A 890 -3.73 13.30 -0.53
N HIS A 891 -2.92 14.18 0.06
CA HIS A 891 -3.40 15.33 0.81
C HIS A 891 -4.30 16.25 -0.03
N TYR A 892 -3.91 16.54 -1.28
CA TYR A 892 -4.63 17.43 -2.18
C TYR A 892 -5.54 16.70 -3.19
N GLY A 893 -5.79 15.40 -2.99
CA GLY A 893 -6.76 14.65 -3.78
C GLY A 893 -6.32 14.32 -5.20
N LEU A 894 -5.01 14.23 -5.46
CA LEU A 894 -4.46 13.76 -6.73
C LEU A 894 -4.39 12.22 -6.72
N TYR A 895 -5.54 11.59 -6.89
CA TYR A 895 -5.68 10.14 -6.85
C TYR A 895 -5.42 9.47 -8.20
N ALA A 896 -5.14 8.17 -8.17
CA ALA A 896 -5.05 7.34 -9.36
C ALA A 896 -6.33 7.42 -10.22
N GLY A 897 -6.18 7.34 -11.52
CA GLY A 897 -7.26 7.51 -12.49
C GLY A 897 -7.50 8.96 -12.92
N ARG A 898 -6.88 9.94 -12.30
CA ARG A 898 -6.93 11.33 -12.75
C ARG A 898 -5.91 11.59 -13.87
N ARG A 899 -6.22 12.58 -14.70
CA ARG A 899 -5.36 13.06 -15.78
C ARG A 899 -5.08 14.54 -15.61
N ILE A 900 -3.82 14.91 -15.42
CA ILE A 900 -3.38 16.31 -15.32
C ILE A 900 -3.29 16.86 -16.74
N ILE A 901 -3.96 17.97 -17.02
CA ILE A 901 -3.99 18.63 -18.33
C ILE A 901 -3.38 20.02 -18.31
N GLU A 902 -3.16 20.59 -17.11
CA GLU A 902 -2.62 21.94 -16.95
C GLU A 902 -1.95 22.10 -15.59
N VAL A 903 -0.83 22.82 -15.53
CA VAL A 903 -0.15 23.23 -14.30
C VAL A 903 0.02 24.75 -14.34
N ASP A 904 -0.53 25.48 -13.35
CA ASP A 904 -0.48 26.95 -13.24
C ASP A 904 -0.92 27.69 -14.52
N GLY A 905 -1.92 27.17 -15.24
CA GLY A 905 -2.42 27.76 -16.49
C GLY A 905 -1.63 27.33 -17.74
N GLN A 906 -0.57 26.52 -17.62
CA GLN A 906 0.21 25.99 -18.72
C GLN A 906 -0.31 24.60 -19.12
N PRO A 907 -0.71 24.36 -20.37
CA PRO A 907 -1.14 23.06 -20.83
C PRO A 907 -0.01 22.02 -20.68
N THR A 908 -0.37 20.82 -20.23
CA THR A 908 0.55 19.68 -20.08
C THR A 908 0.04 18.51 -20.92
N PRO A 909 0.20 18.54 -22.26
CA PRO A 909 -0.28 17.49 -23.16
C PRO A 909 0.49 16.17 -23.01
N ASP A 910 1.68 16.18 -22.43
CA ASP A 910 2.57 15.03 -22.25
C ASP A 910 3.46 15.18 -20.99
N LEU A 911 4.25 14.15 -20.68
CA LEU A 911 5.16 14.13 -19.53
C LEU A 911 6.27 15.19 -19.64
N ASP A 912 6.74 15.54 -20.83
CA ASP A 912 7.82 16.52 -21.00
C ASP A 912 7.32 17.93 -20.74
N ALA A 913 6.13 18.27 -21.22
CA ALA A 913 5.45 19.53 -20.91
C ALA A 913 5.18 19.66 -19.40
N PHE A 914 4.77 18.57 -18.77
CA PHE A 914 4.57 18.52 -17.33
C PHE A 914 5.87 18.78 -16.55
N LEU A 915 6.94 18.03 -16.87
CA LEU A 915 8.24 18.22 -16.23
C LEU A 915 8.78 19.64 -16.40
N LYS A 916 8.57 20.24 -17.57
CA LYS A 916 8.92 21.64 -17.82
C LYS A 916 8.09 22.60 -16.94
N ALA A 917 6.82 22.33 -16.76
CA ALA A 917 5.92 23.18 -15.97
C ALA A 917 6.21 23.13 -14.46
N VAL A 918 6.60 21.96 -13.94
CA VAL A 918 6.95 21.78 -12.52
C VAL A 918 8.42 22.02 -12.21
N GLY A 919 9.29 21.92 -13.23
CA GLY A 919 10.73 22.14 -13.08
C GLY A 919 11.06 23.57 -12.63
N GLY A 920 12.06 23.72 -11.77
CA GLY A 920 12.49 25.02 -11.25
C GLY A 920 11.57 25.64 -10.20
N LYS A 921 10.48 25.00 -9.82
CA LYS A 921 9.66 25.43 -8.69
C LYS A 921 10.38 25.11 -7.37
N PRO A 922 10.35 26.03 -6.39
CA PRO A 922 10.94 25.76 -5.10
C PRO A 922 10.20 24.62 -4.38
N ASP A 923 10.92 23.94 -3.48
CA ASP A 923 10.30 22.92 -2.62
C ASP A 923 9.14 23.52 -1.82
N ARG A 924 8.05 22.76 -1.66
CA ARG A 924 6.81 23.18 -0.98
C ARG A 924 6.07 24.34 -1.63
N ALA A 925 6.38 24.70 -2.87
CA ALA A 925 5.59 25.69 -3.61
C ALA A 925 4.19 25.13 -3.88
N SER A 926 3.17 25.96 -3.68
CA SER A 926 1.79 25.64 -4.10
C SER A 926 1.66 25.73 -5.61
N LEU A 927 1.13 24.67 -6.23
CA LEU A 927 0.85 24.60 -7.66
C LEU A 927 -0.64 24.34 -7.90
N ARG A 928 -1.19 25.02 -8.86
CA ARG A 928 -2.58 24.79 -9.31
C ARG A 928 -2.59 23.76 -10.42
N LEU A 929 -3.23 22.62 -10.17
CA LEU A 929 -3.40 21.56 -11.17
C LEU A 929 -4.84 21.59 -11.69
N LYS A 930 -5.00 21.50 -13.01
CA LYS A 930 -6.27 21.19 -13.63
C LYS A 930 -6.28 19.72 -14.00
N THR A 931 -7.20 18.97 -13.42
CA THR A 931 -7.31 17.53 -13.63
C THR A 931 -8.67 17.17 -14.22
N LEU A 932 -8.71 16.11 -15.00
CA LEU A 932 -9.92 15.45 -15.46
C LEU A 932 -10.05 14.09 -14.79
N SER A 933 -11.26 13.74 -14.38
CA SER A 933 -11.62 12.39 -13.98
C SER A 933 -12.32 11.67 -15.14
N TRP A 934 -12.57 10.38 -14.97
CA TRP A 934 -13.26 9.55 -15.97
C TRP A 934 -14.78 9.82 -16.06
N ASN A 935 -15.35 10.48 -15.07
CA ASN A 935 -16.80 10.66 -14.97
C ASN A 935 -17.21 11.97 -15.65
#